data_5b7f18113a43085390b834063b621927
#
_entry.id   5b7f18113a43085390b834063b621927
#
_cell.length_a   1.000
_cell.length_b   1.000
_cell.length_c   1.000
_cell.angle_alpha   90.00
_cell.angle_beta   90.00
_cell.angle_gamma   90.00
#
_symmetry.space_group_name_H-M   'P 1'
#
loop_
_entity.id
_entity.type
_entity.pdbx_description
1 polymer ?
#
loop_
_entity_poly.entity_id
_entity_poly.type
_entity_poly.pdbx_seq_one_letter_code
_entity_poly.pdbx_strand_id
1 'polypeptide(L)'
;MKTTFPSRRLQPARGESPSRNQRLYRAAICLALLGGSGASMAQTTNAPSVPASGNSGSATNAVKLEDVTVIGKLDTARNQIVPALGASSYTLTEEQIKNLPGGENANFNTLLLNTPSMAEDSLGQLHLRGEHANLQYRINDVLLPEGLTGFGNELDTRFVDTVSVLTGTLPAQYGFRTAGIVDIHTKSGAFDQGGEVGVYGGSYDTIKPSLELGGSSGNFNYYVEGTFNHNDLGIENPTSSATAIHDTTEQYKGFAYLSYVLDPTSRLSFIGSASSADYELPNTPGLSAGAPSVPAGVTAVPWATFLPTPYFDSSALNENQNEQNYYAILAYQKSVDDFNMQVAAFGRSSSVHFCPDQLGDLYFNGVASDVSRSLYGGGVQLDASYQFSDNNTLRGGFMLVDDEVSVHTVTTVFPVDDNGNPTGSPFPVSDNNVLHALFAGVYIQDEWKPFSELTLNFGARFDYYNSAVVENQPSPRFNAVYTPTKTTTLHAGYARYFTPPSEELVQAPTVAKFNGTSNAAEVQQDDPPQAERANYFDVGASQKVIKGLQVGVDSYYKTSVNQLDDGFFGTALIPANFNYAQGRVYGVETSITYANAGFSAYANVAWSVAQGREWNSSQFLFGQDDYNYVSHNWIYLDHDQEVTGSFGAAYLWKHTSGSSRVYVNALYGSGLRTDLVNPDGSVVPNGGSVPAYFTVAIGAEQTFKLGHKQYLKARLDIANISDNIYQLRNGSGVGVNASQYAARFGIFGGLSLVF
;
A
#
# COMPACT_ATOMS: atom_id res chain seq x y z
N MET A 1 50.64 -15.02 35.89
CA MET A 1 50.67 -13.85 35.00
C MET A 1 49.25 -13.45 34.66
N LYS A 2 48.72 -12.42 35.31
CA LYS A 2 47.38 -11.87 35.06
C LYS A 2 47.60 -10.70 34.13
N THR A 3 47.03 -10.73 32.93
CA THR A 3 46.91 -9.56 32.03
C THR A 3 45.47 -9.09 32.04
N THR A 4 45.24 -7.96 32.65
CA THR A 4 44.00 -7.22 32.68
C THR A 4 43.89 -6.37 31.41
N PHE A 5 42.84 -6.57 30.61
CA PHE A 5 42.41 -5.63 29.56
C PHE A 5 41.39 -4.63 30.12
N PRO A 6 41.44 -3.36 29.78
CA PRO A 6 40.49 -2.35 30.24
C PRO A 6 39.19 -2.43 29.44
N SER A 7 38.08 -2.57 30.13
CA SER A 7 36.74 -2.45 29.59
C SER A 7 36.47 -1.00 29.18
N ARG A 8 36.37 -0.72 27.87
CA ARG A 8 35.72 0.50 27.38
C ARG A 8 34.21 0.35 27.56
N ARG A 9 33.63 1.16 28.42
CA ARG A 9 32.20 1.41 28.45
C ARG A 9 31.82 2.13 27.16
N LEU A 10 31.03 1.46 26.31
CA LEU A 10 30.28 2.12 25.27
C LEU A 10 29.15 2.90 25.96
N GLN A 11 29.15 4.22 25.83
CA GLN A 11 27.99 5.05 26.15
C GLN A 11 26.91 4.78 25.08
N PRO A 12 25.62 4.70 25.43
CA PRO A 12 24.56 4.64 24.44
C PRO A 12 24.59 5.92 23.63
N ALA A 13 24.58 5.78 22.31
CA ALA A 13 24.43 6.89 21.40
C ALA A 13 23.07 7.55 21.67
N ARG A 14 23.07 8.80 22.07
CA ARG A 14 21.87 9.65 22.05
C ARG A 14 21.41 9.70 20.60
N GLY A 15 20.15 9.32 20.35
CA GLY A 15 19.48 9.57 19.08
C GLY A 15 19.42 11.08 18.83
N GLU A 16 20.38 11.60 18.10
CA GLU A 16 20.30 12.95 17.57
C GLU A 16 19.42 12.90 16.33
N SER A 17 18.39 13.73 16.29
CA SER A 17 17.64 13.99 15.06
C SER A 17 18.65 14.35 13.96
N PRO A 18 18.49 13.83 12.73
CA PRO A 18 19.46 14.03 11.67
C PRO A 18 19.66 15.54 11.43
N SER A 19 20.90 15.98 11.45
CA SER A 19 21.26 17.37 11.24
C SER A 19 20.77 17.84 9.85
N ARG A 20 20.44 19.13 9.73
CA ARG A 20 20.03 19.78 8.46
C ARG A 20 20.93 19.39 7.27
N ASN A 21 22.19 19.09 7.53
CA ASN A 21 23.14 18.63 6.51
C ASN A 21 22.92 17.16 6.11
N GLN A 22 22.50 16.29 7.02
CA GLN A 22 22.13 14.90 6.69
C GLN A 22 20.82 14.85 5.91
N ARG A 23 19.86 15.73 6.22
CA ARG A 23 18.61 15.88 5.45
C ARG A 23 18.91 16.34 4.00
N LEU A 24 19.83 17.27 3.81
CA LEU A 24 20.28 17.68 2.48
C LEU A 24 21.04 16.57 1.71
N TYR A 25 21.79 15.71 2.42
CA TYR A 25 22.43 14.54 1.80
C TYR A 25 21.43 13.49 1.33
N ARG A 26 20.35 13.23 2.09
CA ARG A 26 19.30 12.31 1.71
C ARG A 26 18.51 12.83 0.49
N ALA A 27 18.16 14.12 0.48
CA ALA A 27 17.58 14.78 -0.68
C ALA A 27 18.49 14.71 -1.93
N ALA A 28 19.80 14.86 -1.73
CA ALA A 28 20.78 14.77 -2.82
C ALA A 28 20.94 13.35 -3.37
N ILE A 29 20.73 12.30 -2.57
CA ILE A 29 20.78 10.90 -3.05
C ILE A 29 19.54 10.58 -3.88
N CYS A 30 18.35 10.98 -3.47
CA CYS A 30 17.13 10.81 -4.27
C CYS A 30 17.19 11.62 -5.57
N LEU A 31 17.73 12.83 -5.53
CA LEU A 31 17.96 13.66 -6.72
C LEU A 31 19.16 13.20 -7.56
N ALA A 32 20.20 12.58 -6.96
CA ALA A 32 21.36 12.07 -7.68
C ALA A 32 21.07 10.78 -8.48
N LEU A 33 20.11 9.97 -8.05
CA LEU A 33 19.58 8.86 -8.86
C LEU A 33 18.83 9.37 -10.10
N LEU A 34 18.29 10.60 -10.05
CA LEU A 34 17.64 11.27 -11.17
C LEU A 34 18.62 12.10 -12.02
N GLY A 35 19.78 12.46 -11.46
CA GLY A 35 20.77 13.37 -12.06
C GLY A 35 21.98 12.71 -12.71
N GLY A 36 21.91 11.43 -13.09
CA GLY A 36 22.99 10.71 -13.78
C GLY A 36 23.33 11.30 -15.14
N SER A 37 24.16 12.33 -15.11
CA SER A 37 25.08 12.85 -16.13
C SER A 37 24.75 12.58 -17.61
N GLY A 38 24.03 13.49 -18.22
CA GLY A 38 24.13 13.77 -19.64
C GLY A 38 25.44 14.55 -19.94
N ALA A 39 26.59 13.88 -19.96
CA ALA A 39 27.80 14.44 -20.53
C ALA A 39 27.74 14.28 -22.04
N SER A 40 27.29 15.33 -22.74
CA SER A 40 27.41 15.40 -24.20
C SER A 40 28.89 15.60 -24.57
N MET A 41 29.52 14.56 -25.10
CA MET A 41 30.77 14.72 -25.84
C MET A 41 30.43 15.21 -27.27
N ALA A 42 30.63 16.49 -27.46
CA ALA A 42 30.69 17.06 -28.80
C ALA A 42 32.04 16.68 -29.44
N GLN A 43 32.04 15.73 -30.37
CA GLN A 43 33.16 15.54 -31.30
C GLN A 43 32.89 16.34 -32.57
N THR A 44 33.68 17.37 -32.74
CA THR A 44 33.80 18.09 -34.02
C THR A 44 34.63 17.27 -35.00
N THR A 45 34.04 16.81 -36.10
CA THR A 45 34.79 16.41 -37.27
C THR A 45 34.29 17.20 -38.50
N ASN A 46 35.19 17.98 -39.04
CA ASN A 46 35.02 18.66 -40.32
C ASN A 46 35.02 17.65 -41.48
N ALA A 47 34.03 17.71 -42.35
CA ALA A 47 34.09 17.15 -43.69
C ALA A 47 33.24 18.00 -44.67
N PRO A 48 33.55 18.01 -45.95
CA PRO A 48 33.27 19.15 -46.85
C PRO A 48 31.87 19.13 -47.46
N SER A 49 31.42 20.31 -47.85
CA SER A 49 30.16 20.66 -48.48
C SER A 49 29.98 20.08 -49.87
N VAL A 50 28.79 19.48 -50.15
CA VAL A 50 28.22 19.24 -51.49
C VAL A 50 26.77 19.74 -51.48
N PRO A 51 26.26 20.35 -52.56
CA PRO A 51 25.08 21.23 -52.49
C PRO A 51 23.75 20.51 -52.49
N ALA A 52 22.77 21.20 -51.90
CA ALA A 52 21.39 20.79 -51.68
C ALA A 52 20.58 20.61 -52.97
N SER A 53 19.75 19.56 -52.94
CA SER A 53 18.38 19.62 -53.51
C SER A 53 17.50 18.54 -52.92
N GLY A 54 16.36 18.94 -52.39
CA GLY A 54 15.15 18.12 -52.33
C GLY A 54 14.77 17.45 -51.03
N ASN A 55 13.78 18.03 -50.35
CA ASN A 55 12.76 17.38 -49.51
C ASN A 55 13.20 16.38 -48.40
N SER A 56 13.54 16.88 -47.26
CA SER A 56 13.82 16.05 -46.06
C SER A 56 12.86 16.30 -44.89
N GLY A 57 11.56 16.43 -45.15
CA GLY A 57 10.54 16.64 -44.12
C GLY A 57 9.79 15.39 -43.67
N SER A 58 10.03 14.20 -44.26
CA SER A 58 9.17 13.02 -44.05
C SER A 58 9.83 11.85 -43.30
N ALA A 59 11.17 11.74 -43.31
CA ALA A 59 11.84 10.55 -42.78
C ALA A 59 11.90 10.50 -41.22
N THR A 60 12.07 11.64 -40.54
CA THR A 60 12.16 11.69 -39.09
C THR A 60 10.83 11.44 -38.36
N ASN A 61 9.71 11.83 -38.99
CA ASN A 61 8.39 11.55 -38.41
C ASN A 61 7.95 10.08 -38.63
N ALA A 62 8.37 9.45 -39.74
CA ALA A 62 8.04 8.06 -40.04
C ALA A 62 8.77 7.07 -39.08
N VAL A 63 10.05 7.30 -38.83
CA VAL A 63 10.86 6.49 -37.89
C VAL A 63 10.29 6.59 -36.47
N LYS A 64 9.86 7.78 -36.06
CA LYS A 64 9.28 7.99 -34.73
C LYS A 64 7.89 7.33 -34.55
N LEU A 65 7.13 7.19 -35.63
CA LEU A 65 5.84 6.49 -35.63
C LEU A 65 6.03 4.96 -35.59
N GLU A 66 7.05 4.41 -36.24
CA GLU A 66 7.39 2.99 -36.22
C GLU A 66 7.85 2.57 -34.79
N ASP A 67 8.70 3.34 -34.12
CA ASP A 67 9.20 3.04 -32.77
C ASP A 67 8.05 3.02 -31.75
N VAL A 68 7.17 4.02 -31.77
CA VAL A 68 5.98 4.06 -30.91
C VAL A 68 5.03 2.89 -31.18
N THR A 69 4.91 2.47 -32.44
CA THR A 69 4.08 1.32 -32.82
C THR A 69 4.67 0.01 -32.30
N VAL A 70 5.99 -0.15 -32.31
CA VAL A 70 6.67 -1.34 -31.75
C VAL A 70 6.47 -1.41 -30.23
N ILE A 71 6.65 -0.30 -29.52
CA ILE A 71 6.45 -0.24 -28.07
C ILE A 71 5.01 -0.58 -27.71
N GLY A 72 4.02 0.02 -28.39
CA GLY A 72 2.60 -0.28 -28.14
C GLY A 72 2.23 -1.74 -28.41
N LYS A 73 2.85 -2.39 -29.40
CA LYS A 73 2.69 -3.84 -29.64
C LYS A 73 3.29 -4.67 -28.51
N LEU A 74 4.48 -4.31 -28.02
CA LEU A 74 5.12 -4.99 -26.90
C LEU A 74 4.31 -4.81 -25.60
N ASP A 75 3.75 -3.63 -25.34
CA ASP A 75 2.87 -3.40 -24.19
C ASP A 75 1.58 -4.23 -24.31
N THR A 76 0.95 -4.26 -25.48
CA THR A 76 -0.22 -5.11 -25.73
C THR A 76 0.10 -6.58 -25.52
N ALA A 77 1.25 -7.06 -26.02
CA ALA A 77 1.68 -8.44 -25.86
C ALA A 77 1.98 -8.78 -24.39
N ARG A 78 2.58 -7.86 -23.63
CA ARG A 78 2.80 -8.03 -22.18
C ARG A 78 1.48 -8.24 -21.44
N ASN A 79 0.50 -7.38 -21.67
CA ASN A 79 -0.82 -7.47 -21.01
C ASN A 79 -1.58 -8.77 -21.37
N GLN A 80 -1.17 -9.50 -22.41
CA GLN A 80 -1.74 -10.81 -22.77
C GLN A 80 -1.04 -11.98 -22.07
N ILE A 81 0.15 -11.77 -21.51
CA ILE A 81 0.87 -12.82 -20.76
C ILE A 81 0.10 -13.15 -19.47
N VAL A 82 -0.35 -12.10 -18.75
CA VAL A 82 -0.96 -12.20 -17.41
C VAL A 82 -2.34 -11.50 -17.36
N PRO A 83 -3.32 -11.85 -18.21
CA PRO A 83 -4.62 -11.20 -18.23
C PRO A 83 -5.48 -11.58 -17.01
N ALA A 84 -6.45 -10.74 -16.68
CA ALA A 84 -7.33 -10.92 -15.52
C ALA A 84 -8.29 -12.14 -15.61
N LEU A 85 -8.57 -12.66 -16.78
CA LEU A 85 -9.28 -13.94 -17.11
C LEU A 85 -10.46 -14.29 -16.19
N GLY A 86 -11.45 -13.42 -16.06
CA GLY A 86 -12.65 -13.67 -15.28
C GLY A 86 -12.60 -13.16 -13.85
N ALA A 87 -11.47 -12.63 -13.37
CA ALA A 87 -11.44 -11.83 -12.16
C ALA A 87 -12.19 -10.49 -12.37
N SER A 88 -12.80 -9.95 -11.32
CA SER A 88 -13.35 -8.61 -11.33
C SER A 88 -12.22 -7.60 -11.36
N SER A 89 -12.33 -6.56 -12.20
CA SER A 89 -11.30 -5.54 -12.37
C SER A 89 -11.88 -4.14 -12.26
N TYR A 90 -11.33 -3.35 -11.35
CA TYR A 90 -11.66 -1.94 -11.13
C TYR A 90 -10.45 -1.09 -11.50
N THR A 91 -10.50 -0.44 -12.67
CA THR A 91 -9.37 0.29 -13.23
C THR A 91 -9.56 1.79 -13.11
N LEU A 92 -8.53 2.47 -12.62
CA LEU A 92 -8.39 3.93 -12.65
C LEU A 92 -7.31 4.29 -13.68
N THR A 93 -7.70 5.03 -14.70
CA THR A 93 -6.77 5.57 -15.70
C THR A 93 -6.18 6.91 -15.23
N GLU A 94 -5.07 7.34 -15.82
CA GLU A 94 -4.45 8.66 -15.54
C GLU A 94 -5.50 9.79 -15.61
N GLU A 95 -6.41 9.76 -16.59
CA GLU A 95 -7.50 10.75 -16.71
C GLU A 95 -8.48 10.70 -15.54
N GLN A 96 -8.79 9.51 -15.01
CA GLN A 96 -9.64 9.37 -13.83
C GLN A 96 -8.90 9.79 -12.56
N ILE A 97 -7.60 9.49 -12.44
CA ILE A 97 -6.74 9.96 -11.34
C ILE A 97 -6.75 11.49 -11.28
N LYS A 98 -6.60 12.18 -12.41
CA LYS A 98 -6.67 13.64 -12.51
C LYS A 98 -8.03 14.23 -12.07
N ASN A 99 -9.08 13.41 -12.06
CA ASN A 99 -10.43 13.79 -11.62
C ASN A 99 -10.67 13.56 -10.12
N LEU A 100 -9.67 13.08 -9.38
CA LEU A 100 -9.71 12.89 -7.93
C LEU A 100 -9.09 14.09 -7.20
N PRO A 101 -9.43 14.32 -5.91
CA PRO A 101 -8.79 15.33 -5.09
C PRO A 101 -7.27 15.15 -5.06
N GLY A 102 -6.51 16.23 -5.22
CA GLY A 102 -5.06 16.18 -5.35
C GLY A 102 -4.56 15.66 -6.72
N GLY A 103 -5.32 14.81 -7.42
CA GLY A 103 -4.91 14.20 -8.68
C GLY A 103 -3.61 13.43 -8.55
N GLU A 104 -2.61 13.75 -9.38
CA GLU A 104 -1.26 13.15 -9.33
C GLU A 104 -0.45 13.56 -8.09
N ASN A 105 -0.93 14.51 -7.28
CA ASN A 105 -0.32 14.88 -5.99
C ASN A 105 -0.97 14.16 -4.80
N ALA A 106 -2.07 13.41 -5.00
CA ALA A 106 -2.69 12.60 -3.95
C ALA A 106 -1.76 11.47 -3.48
N ASN A 107 -1.93 11.01 -2.25
CA ASN A 107 -1.29 9.78 -1.80
C ASN A 107 -1.83 8.59 -2.59
N PHE A 108 -0.97 7.63 -2.93
CA PHE A 108 -1.36 6.50 -3.78
C PHE A 108 -2.53 5.70 -3.18
N ASN A 109 -2.51 5.45 -1.87
CA ASN A 109 -3.56 4.68 -1.20
C ASN A 109 -4.94 5.34 -1.30
N THR A 110 -5.03 6.67 -1.28
CA THR A 110 -6.31 7.37 -1.42
C THR A 110 -6.97 7.19 -2.79
N LEU A 111 -6.21 6.84 -3.83
CA LEU A 111 -6.78 6.49 -5.13
C LEU A 111 -7.61 5.22 -5.02
N LEU A 112 -7.10 4.22 -4.30
CA LEU A 112 -7.69 2.88 -4.20
C LEU A 112 -8.98 2.88 -3.37
N LEU A 113 -9.19 3.87 -2.48
CA LEU A 113 -10.47 4.07 -1.77
C LEU A 113 -11.65 4.35 -2.71
N ASN A 114 -11.38 4.66 -3.98
CA ASN A 114 -12.41 4.84 -5.00
C ASN A 114 -12.81 3.52 -5.68
N THR A 115 -12.29 2.38 -5.23
CA THR A 115 -12.68 1.03 -5.66
C THR A 115 -13.61 0.38 -4.62
N PRO A 116 -14.49 -0.55 -5.02
CA PRO A 116 -15.41 -1.20 -4.08
C PRO A 116 -14.69 -1.96 -2.96
N SER A 117 -15.30 -2.03 -1.78
CA SER A 117 -14.84 -2.80 -0.61
C SER A 117 -13.45 -2.44 -0.09
N MET A 118 -12.90 -1.30 -0.48
CA MET A 118 -11.64 -0.79 0.03
C MET A 118 -11.89 0.10 1.24
N ALA A 119 -11.22 -0.17 2.34
CA ALA A 119 -11.18 0.66 3.54
C ALA A 119 -9.73 1.01 3.89
N GLU A 120 -9.53 2.13 4.54
CA GLU A 120 -8.25 2.58 5.08
C GLU A 120 -8.32 2.48 6.61
N ASP A 121 -7.26 1.97 7.20
CA ASP A 121 -7.13 1.93 8.64
C ASP A 121 -6.55 3.23 9.20
N SER A 122 -6.33 3.23 10.49
CA SER A 122 -5.75 4.33 11.24
C SER A 122 -4.26 4.58 10.98
N LEU A 123 -3.61 3.70 10.23
CA LEU A 123 -2.19 3.82 9.86
C LEU A 123 -2.03 4.11 8.37
N GLY A 124 -3.13 4.35 7.65
CA GLY A 124 -3.12 4.60 6.21
C GLY A 124 -2.94 3.33 5.37
N GLN A 125 -3.01 2.14 5.97
CA GLN A 125 -2.96 0.88 5.23
C GLN A 125 -4.33 0.54 4.63
N LEU A 126 -4.30 -0.21 3.54
CA LEU A 126 -5.51 -0.57 2.80
C LEU A 126 -5.97 -1.98 3.10
N HIS A 127 -7.25 -2.11 3.39
CA HIS A 127 -7.92 -3.37 3.65
C HIS A 127 -9.01 -3.60 2.60
N LEU A 128 -8.85 -4.64 1.80
CA LEU A 128 -9.85 -5.04 0.84
C LEU A 128 -10.75 -6.10 1.47
N ARG A 129 -12.06 -5.80 1.53
CA ARG A 129 -13.07 -6.72 2.12
C ARG A 129 -12.79 -7.06 3.59
N GLY A 130 -12.13 -6.14 4.32
CA GLY A 130 -11.76 -6.31 5.73
C GLY A 130 -10.60 -7.27 5.99
N GLU A 131 -9.89 -7.74 4.95
CA GLU A 131 -8.73 -8.62 5.12
C GLU A 131 -7.45 -7.81 5.36
N HIS A 132 -6.62 -8.24 6.31
CA HIS A 132 -5.36 -7.62 6.67
C HIS A 132 -4.20 -8.14 5.82
N ALA A 133 -3.23 -7.27 5.47
CA ALA A 133 -1.96 -7.59 4.82
C ALA A 133 -2.07 -8.59 3.65
N ASN A 134 -3.18 -8.56 2.88
CA ASN A 134 -3.49 -9.56 1.85
C ASN A 134 -3.64 -8.95 0.45
N LEU A 135 -3.05 -7.76 0.22
CA LEU A 135 -2.94 -7.14 -1.11
C LEU A 135 -1.58 -7.46 -1.74
N GLN A 136 -1.59 -7.84 -3.01
CA GLN A 136 -0.37 -8.00 -3.80
C GLN A 136 -0.21 -6.80 -4.73
N TYR A 137 0.95 -6.18 -4.73
CA TYR A 137 1.30 -5.10 -5.65
C TYR A 137 2.13 -5.62 -6.82
N ARG A 138 1.82 -5.15 -8.03
CA ARG A 138 2.58 -5.43 -9.25
C ARG A 138 2.86 -4.15 -10.01
N ILE A 139 4.03 -4.09 -10.62
CA ILE A 139 4.43 -2.97 -11.50
C ILE A 139 4.79 -3.55 -12.85
N ASN A 140 4.03 -3.18 -13.89
CA ASN A 140 4.17 -3.70 -15.25
C ASN A 140 4.19 -5.24 -15.28
N ASP A 141 3.22 -5.87 -14.59
CA ASP A 141 3.02 -7.32 -14.44
C ASP A 141 4.07 -8.06 -13.61
N VAL A 142 5.09 -7.39 -13.08
CA VAL A 142 6.11 -7.97 -12.19
C VAL A 142 5.73 -7.75 -10.74
N LEU A 143 5.86 -8.79 -9.92
CA LEU A 143 5.67 -8.69 -8.48
C LEU A 143 6.56 -7.59 -7.89
N LEU A 144 5.97 -6.68 -7.14
CA LEU A 144 6.70 -5.85 -6.20
C LEU A 144 6.85 -6.67 -4.92
N PRO A 145 8.08 -7.03 -4.51
CA PRO A 145 8.29 -7.77 -3.26
C PRO A 145 7.67 -7.05 -2.08
N GLU A 146 7.20 -7.81 -1.10
CA GLU A 146 6.68 -7.23 0.14
C GLU A 146 7.76 -6.39 0.81
N GLY A 147 7.35 -5.36 1.52
CA GLY A 147 8.25 -4.45 2.19
C GLY A 147 7.65 -3.90 3.46
N LEU A 148 8.52 -3.51 4.35
CA LEU A 148 8.14 -2.89 5.61
C LEU A 148 7.60 -1.49 5.33
N THR A 149 6.34 -1.27 5.69
CA THR A 149 5.72 0.05 5.73
C THR A 149 4.83 0.11 6.96
N GLY A 150 4.99 1.14 7.79
CA GLY A 150 4.09 1.39 8.90
C GLY A 150 2.86 2.18 8.45
N PHE A 151 3.07 3.19 7.60
CA PHE A 151 2.04 4.14 7.20
C PHE A 151 1.68 4.11 5.71
N GLY A 152 2.04 3.06 4.98
CA GLY A 152 1.54 2.74 3.64
C GLY A 152 1.83 3.75 2.51
N ASN A 153 2.66 4.76 2.72
CA ASN A 153 2.85 5.89 1.81
C ASN A 153 4.10 5.82 0.94
N GLU A 154 4.53 4.63 0.54
CA GLU A 154 5.79 4.44 -0.21
C GLU A 154 5.70 4.77 -1.70
N LEU A 155 4.57 4.48 -2.34
CA LEU A 155 4.38 4.70 -3.77
C LEU A 155 3.96 6.15 -4.07
N ASP A 156 4.41 6.70 -5.18
CA ASP A 156 3.92 7.98 -5.68
C ASP A 156 2.84 7.77 -6.76
N THR A 157 1.83 8.61 -6.76
CA THR A 157 0.76 8.58 -7.76
C THR A 157 1.23 9.04 -9.14
N ARG A 158 2.26 9.85 -9.21
CA ARG A 158 2.69 10.56 -10.42
C ARG A 158 3.19 9.62 -11.52
N PHE A 159 3.84 8.51 -11.17
CA PHE A 159 4.34 7.56 -12.18
C PHE A 159 3.26 6.66 -12.78
N VAL A 160 2.04 6.71 -12.26
CA VAL A 160 0.95 5.80 -12.65
C VAL A 160 0.28 6.27 -13.94
N ASP A 161 0.24 5.40 -14.96
CA ASP A 161 -0.61 5.53 -16.14
C ASP A 161 -2.00 4.92 -15.87
N THR A 162 -2.01 3.67 -15.39
CA THR A 162 -3.23 2.99 -14.95
C THR A 162 -2.96 2.17 -13.71
N VAL A 163 -3.96 2.08 -12.82
CA VAL A 163 -3.97 1.13 -11.71
C VAL A 163 -5.25 0.35 -11.73
N SER A 164 -5.15 -0.97 -11.62
CA SER A 164 -6.28 -1.90 -11.58
C SER A 164 -6.27 -2.68 -10.27
N VAL A 165 -7.40 -2.72 -9.58
CA VAL A 165 -7.63 -3.64 -8.47
C VAL A 165 -8.35 -4.86 -9.00
N LEU A 166 -7.66 -6.01 -9.01
CA LEU A 166 -8.22 -7.30 -9.42
C LEU A 166 -8.67 -8.06 -8.19
N THR A 167 -9.90 -8.55 -8.21
CA THR A 167 -10.52 -9.29 -7.09
C THR A 167 -11.24 -10.54 -7.59
N GLY A 168 -11.77 -11.33 -6.69
CA GLY A 168 -12.59 -12.50 -7.06
C GLY A 168 -11.76 -13.75 -7.26
N THR A 169 -12.18 -14.60 -8.19
CA THR A 169 -11.45 -15.83 -8.52
C THR A 169 -10.27 -15.54 -9.44
N LEU A 170 -9.17 -15.12 -8.82
CA LEU A 170 -7.93 -14.77 -9.52
C LEU A 170 -7.37 -15.98 -10.30
N PRO A 171 -6.89 -15.78 -11.53
CA PRO A 171 -6.19 -16.81 -12.32
C PRO A 171 -4.95 -17.39 -11.63
N ALA A 172 -4.43 -18.53 -12.14
CA ALA A 172 -3.37 -19.30 -11.48
C ALA A 172 -2.02 -18.58 -11.40
N GLN A 173 -1.77 -17.54 -12.20
CA GLN A 173 -0.56 -16.72 -12.13
C GLN A 173 -0.45 -15.91 -10.83
N TYR A 174 -1.56 -15.64 -10.14
CA TYR A 174 -1.57 -14.90 -8.88
C TYR A 174 -1.53 -15.85 -7.68
N GLY A 175 -0.69 -15.54 -6.69
CA GLY A 175 -0.55 -16.35 -5.47
C GLY A 175 0.03 -15.54 -4.33
N PHE A 176 0.10 -16.13 -3.16
CA PHE A 176 0.57 -15.63 -1.87
C PHE A 176 -0.35 -14.56 -1.25
N ARG A 177 -0.60 -13.40 -1.88
CA ARG A 177 -1.60 -12.42 -1.44
C ARG A 177 -2.77 -12.47 -2.41
N THR A 178 -3.98 -12.71 -1.92
CA THR A 178 -5.09 -13.13 -2.78
C THR A 178 -6.44 -12.46 -2.46
N ALA A 179 -6.50 -11.54 -1.49
CA ALA A 179 -7.66 -10.69 -1.32
C ALA A 179 -7.85 -9.78 -2.56
N GLY A 180 -6.74 -9.23 -3.06
CA GLY A 180 -6.71 -8.48 -4.31
C GLY A 180 -5.32 -8.24 -4.85
N ILE A 181 -5.25 -7.93 -6.14
CA ILE A 181 -4.03 -7.54 -6.84
C ILE A 181 -4.13 -6.07 -7.23
N VAL A 182 -3.20 -5.27 -6.77
CA VAL A 182 -3.02 -3.89 -7.21
C VAL A 182 -2.02 -3.89 -8.36
N ASP A 183 -2.51 -3.85 -9.58
CA ASP A 183 -1.72 -3.93 -10.80
C ASP A 183 -1.50 -2.53 -11.38
N ILE A 184 -0.25 -2.07 -11.36
CA ILE A 184 0.16 -0.72 -11.71
C ILE A 184 0.90 -0.76 -13.04
N HIS A 185 0.36 -0.08 -14.05
CA HIS A 185 1.07 0.21 -15.29
C HIS A 185 1.63 1.62 -15.22
N THR A 186 2.91 1.75 -15.56
CA THR A 186 3.63 3.01 -15.39
C THR A 186 3.57 3.86 -16.65
N LYS A 187 3.66 5.18 -16.48
CA LYS A 187 3.97 6.11 -17.57
C LYS A 187 5.27 5.68 -18.27
N SER A 188 5.37 5.99 -19.54
CA SER A 188 6.52 5.63 -20.40
C SER A 188 6.96 6.80 -21.25
N GLY A 189 8.26 7.04 -21.31
CA GLY A 189 8.82 8.12 -22.14
C GLY A 189 8.55 8.00 -23.64
N ALA A 190 8.04 6.86 -24.11
CA ALA A 190 7.57 6.71 -25.49
C ALA A 190 6.25 7.46 -25.75
N PHE A 191 5.37 7.49 -24.75
CA PHE A 191 4.05 8.10 -24.80
C PHE A 191 4.03 9.44 -24.03
N ASP A 192 4.71 9.51 -22.90
CA ASP A 192 4.79 10.67 -22.01
C ASP A 192 6.06 11.48 -22.29
N GLN A 193 6.08 12.16 -23.45
CA GLN A 193 7.23 12.96 -23.87
C GLN A 193 7.15 14.40 -23.37
N GLY A 194 8.24 14.88 -22.77
CA GLY A 194 8.35 16.22 -22.23
C GLY A 194 8.64 16.17 -20.74
N GLY A 195 8.15 17.16 -20.02
CA GLY A 195 8.31 17.19 -18.56
C GLY A 195 7.28 18.08 -17.90
N GLU A 196 7.17 17.93 -16.60
CA GLU A 196 6.38 18.80 -15.75
C GLU A 196 7.18 19.15 -14.49
N VAL A 197 7.22 20.42 -14.14
CA VAL A 197 7.73 20.89 -12.85
C VAL A 197 6.60 21.64 -12.15
N GLY A 198 6.35 21.30 -10.90
CA GLY A 198 5.21 21.87 -10.18
C GLY A 198 5.44 22.00 -8.68
N VAL A 199 4.52 22.72 -8.05
CA VAL A 199 4.35 22.78 -6.62
C VAL A 199 2.88 22.70 -6.28
N TYR A 200 2.54 21.88 -5.30
CA TYR A 200 1.21 21.74 -4.72
C TYR A 200 1.30 22.00 -3.22
N GLY A 201 0.32 22.68 -2.64
CA GLY A 201 0.35 22.98 -1.21
C GLY A 201 -0.91 23.66 -0.72
N GLY A 202 -1.01 23.89 0.59
CA GLY A 202 -2.22 24.48 1.18
C GLY A 202 -2.37 24.21 2.66
N SER A 203 -3.57 23.79 3.08
CA SER A 203 -3.88 23.47 4.48
C SER A 203 -2.91 22.46 5.05
N TYR A 204 -2.77 22.46 6.38
CA TYR A 204 -1.87 21.56 7.15
C TYR A 204 -0.40 21.69 6.76
N ASP A 205 0.02 22.93 6.55
CA ASP A 205 1.39 23.30 6.13
C ASP A 205 1.94 22.49 4.94
N THR A 206 1.03 22.02 4.07
CA THR A 206 1.38 21.13 2.96
C THR A 206 2.19 21.88 1.91
N ILE A 207 3.37 21.35 1.57
CA ILE A 207 4.23 21.79 0.45
C ILE A 207 4.76 20.55 -0.26
N LYS A 208 4.36 20.37 -1.54
CA LYS A 208 4.77 19.21 -2.36
C LYS A 208 5.31 19.68 -3.71
N PRO A 209 6.60 20.04 -3.85
CA PRO A 209 7.26 20.21 -5.14
C PRO A 209 7.45 18.88 -5.85
N SER A 210 7.36 18.89 -7.18
CA SER A 210 7.48 17.71 -8.02
C SER A 210 8.16 18.02 -9.36
N LEU A 211 8.83 16.99 -9.89
CA LEU A 211 9.44 17.00 -11.22
C LEU A 211 9.17 15.67 -11.90
N GLU A 212 8.77 15.69 -13.17
CA GLU A 212 8.75 14.50 -14.02
C GLU A 212 9.33 14.82 -15.40
N LEU A 213 10.01 13.84 -15.98
CA LEU A 213 10.63 13.92 -17.30
C LEU A 213 10.45 12.60 -18.04
N GLY A 214 9.95 12.67 -19.27
CA GLY A 214 9.80 11.54 -20.16
C GLY A 214 10.33 11.82 -21.55
N GLY A 215 10.88 10.79 -22.20
CA GLY A 215 11.39 10.95 -23.56
C GLY A 215 11.90 9.66 -24.21
N SER A 216 12.18 9.78 -25.50
CA SER A 216 12.72 8.71 -26.33
C SER A 216 13.93 9.20 -27.14
N SER A 217 14.94 8.36 -27.27
CA SER A 217 16.11 8.59 -28.14
C SER A 217 16.48 7.28 -28.85
N GLY A 218 16.07 7.12 -30.11
CA GLY A 218 16.16 5.84 -30.80
C GLY A 218 15.40 4.76 -30.07
N ASN A 219 16.05 3.63 -29.81
CA ASN A 219 15.44 2.49 -29.11
C ASN A 219 15.33 2.67 -27.58
N PHE A 220 15.89 3.74 -27.04
CA PHE A 220 15.90 4.00 -25.59
C PHE A 220 14.75 4.93 -25.20
N ASN A 221 13.97 4.52 -24.18
CA ASN A 221 12.89 5.31 -23.62
C ASN A 221 13.13 5.45 -22.10
N TYR A 222 12.80 6.61 -21.56
CA TYR A 222 12.95 6.89 -20.14
C TYR A 222 11.77 7.69 -19.64
N TYR A 223 11.35 7.38 -18.43
CA TYR A 223 10.47 8.19 -17.58
C TYR A 223 11.08 8.24 -16.19
N VAL A 224 11.22 9.43 -15.63
CA VAL A 224 11.74 9.63 -14.28
C VAL A 224 10.91 10.70 -13.58
N GLU A 225 10.70 10.52 -12.28
CA GLU A 225 10.02 11.50 -11.46
C GLU A 225 10.63 11.59 -10.06
N GLY A 226 10.37 12.71 -9.38
CA GLY A 226 10.74 12.92 -8.00
C GLY A 226 9.81 13.90 -7.31
N THR A 227 9.49 13.60 -6.06
CA THR A 227 8.64 14.43 -5.21
C THR A 227 9.25 14.59 -3.82
N PHE A 228 9.00 15.74 -3.23
CA PHE A 228 9.14 16.00 -1.80
C PHE A 228 7.77 16.34 -1.26
N ASN A 229 7.44 15.92 -0.05
CA ASN A 229 6.22 16.27 0.64
C ASN A 229 6.54 16.63 2.08
N HIS A 230 6.06 17.79 2.50
CA HIS A 230 6.04 18.23 3.88
C HIS A 230 4.61 18.59 4.25
N ASN A 231 4.13 18.14 5.40
CA ASN A 231 2.83 18.50 5.94
C ASN A 231 2.74 18.22 7.44
N ASP A 232 1.73 18.82 8.08
CA ASP A 232 1.30 18.54 9.46
C ASP A 232 0.01 17.70 9.45
N LEU A 233 -0.01 16.64 8.66
CA LEU A 233 -1.11 15.67 8.50
C LEU A 233 -0.55 14.33 7.98
N GLY A 234 0.57 13.91 8.51
CA GLY A 234 1.21 12.65 8.10
C GLY A 234 0.52 11.43 8.67
N ILE A 235 -0.03 11.57 9.85
CA ILE A 235 -0.81 10.55 10.57
C ILE A 235 -2.07 11.24 11.09
N GLU A 236 -3.13 10.48 11.27
CA GLU A 236 -4.43 11.02 11.68
C GLU A 236 -4.40 11.64 13.07
N ASN A 237 -5.13 12.74 13.25
CA ASN A 237 -5.20 13.47 14.49
C ASN A 237 -5.85 12.62 15.61
N PRO A 238 -5.26 12.50 16.80
CA PRO A 238 -5.83 11.77 17.93
C PRO A 238 -7.10 12.43 18.51
N THR A 239 -7.44 13.64 18.09
CA THR A 239 -8.60 14.40 18.54
C THR A 239 -9.44 14.91 17.36
N SER A 240 -10.65 15.36 17.65
CA SER A 240 -11.52 16.04 16.67
C SER A 240 -11.05 17.45 16.29
N SER A 241 -9.92 17.92 16.76
CA SER A 241 -9.33 19.22 16.38
C SER A 241 -8.96 19.24 14.90
N ALA A 242 -8.91 20.43 14.31
CA ALA A 242 -8.37 20.61 12.96
C ALA A 242 -6.82 20.57 12.91
N THR A 243 -6.18 20.67 14.06
CA THR A 243 -4.72 20.67 14.19
C THR A 243 -4.29 19.68 15.26
N ALA A 244 -3.28 18.88 14.99
CA ALA A 244 -2.63 17.99 15.95
C ALA A 244 -1.40 18.67 16.59
N ILE A 245 -0.86 18.04 17.60
CA ILE A 245 0.42 18.36 18.20
C ILE A 245 1.38 17.26 17.81
N HIS A 246 2.58 17.61 17.35
CA HIS A 246 3.59 16.63 16.97
C HIS A 246 3.12 15.75 15.80
N ASP A 247 2.95 16.36 14.60
CA ASP A 247 2.33 15.71 13.43
C ASP A 247 3.08 16.03 12.12
N THR A 248 4.30 16.52 12.21
CA THR A 248 5.08 16.85 11.03
C THR A 248 5.52 15.60 10.29
N THR A 249 5.32 15.59 9.00
CA THR A 249 5.78 14.54 8.08
C THR A 249 6.66 15.12 7.00
N GLU A 250 7.81 14.51 6.77
CA GLU A 250 8.69 14.80 5.63
C GLU A 250 8.91 13.53 4.81
N GLN A 251 8.64 13.59 3.50
CA GLN A 251 8.80 12.45 2.59
C GLN A 251 9.56 12.84 1.33
N TYR A 252 10.43 11.94 0.86
CA TYR A 252 11.14 12.02 -0.41
C TYR A 252 10.84 10.78 -1.21
N LYS A 253 10.42 10.94 -2.46
CA LYS A 253 10.13 9.83 -3.37
C LYS A 253 10.78 10.08 -4.72
N GLY A 254 11.27 9.03 -5.35
CA GLY A 254 11.79 9.06 -6.70
C GLY A 254 11.53 7.75 -7.41
N PHE A 255 11.23 7.83 -8.70
CA PHE A 255 10.92 6.67 -9.54
C PHE A 255 11.59 6.82 -10.91
N ALA A 256 12.00 5.70 -11.51
CA ALA A 256 12.54 5.62 -12.85
C ALA A 256 12.03 4.38 -13.59
N TYR A 257 11.54 4.57 -14.80
CA TYR A 257 11.29 3.51 -15.78
C TYR A 257 12.12 3.74 -17.01
N LEU A 258 13.07 2.85 -17.27
CA LEU A 258 13.96 2.88 -18.40
C LEU A 258 13.69 1.65 -19.28
N SER A 259 13.58 1.81 -20.59
CA SER A 259 13.41 0.66 -21.48
C SER A 259 14.23 0.80 -22.76
N TYR A 260 14.73 -0.32 -23.25
CA TYR A 260 15.48 -0.42 -24.49
C TYR A 260 14.89 -1.49 -25.38
N VAL A 261 14.41 -1.08 -26.55
CA VAL A 261 13.90 -1.99 -27.60
C VAL A 261 15.09 -2.61 -28.31
N LEU A 262 15.31 -3.91 -28.11
CA LEU A 262 16.41 -4.66 -28.70
C LEU A 262 16.13 -4.94 -30.18
N ASP A 263 14.92 -5.37 -30.47
CA ASP A 263 14.37 -5.62 -31.81
C ASP A 263 12.83 -5.47 -31.77
N PRO A 264 12.10 -5.51 -32.91
CA PRO A 264 10.65 -5.33 -32.92
C PRO A 264 9.84 -6.31 -32.08
N THR A 265 10.48 -7.34 -31.56
CA THR A 265 9.85 -8.42 -30.78
C THR A 265 10.40 -8.55 -29.35
N SER A 266 11.40 -7.72 -28.97
CA SER A 266 12.02 -7.85 -27.64
C SER A 266 12.43 -6.51 -27.03
N ARG A 267 12.32 -6.44 -25.71
CA ARG A 267 12.60 -5.27 -24.91
C ARG A 267 13.29 -5.67 -23.60
N LEU A 268 14.24 -4.86 -23.14
CA LEU A 268 14.79 -4.86 -21.80
C LEU A 268 14.26 -3.63 -21.05
N SER A 269 13.78 -3.81 -19.83
CA SER A 269 13.22 -2.74 -18.99
C SER A 269 13.85 -2.75 -17.61
N PHE A 270 14.10 -1.56 -17.07
CA PHE A 270 14.53 -1.36 -15.68
C PHE A 270 13.54 -0.42 -14.99
N ILE A 271 13.09 -0.81 -13.82
CA ILE A 271 12.28 0.00 -12.91
C ILE A 271 13.06 0.14 -11.61
N GLY A 272 13.17 1.36 -11.09
CA GLY A 272 13.80 1.62 -9.80
C GLY A 272 13.02 2.67 -9.03
N SER A 273 12.91 2.50 -7.71
CA SER A 273 12.30 3.48 -6.83
C SER A 273 13.05 3.60 -5.51
N ALA A 274 12.97 4.80 -4.95
CA ALA A 274 13.48 5.11 -3.63
C ALA A 274 12.49 5.99 -2.89
N SER A 275 12.16 5.65 -1.64
CA SER A 275 11.38 6.49 -0.76
C SER A 275 11.99 6.53 0.63
N SER A 276 11.88 7.68 1.30
CA SER A 276 12.24 7.89 2.69
C SER A 276 11.24 8.83 3.33
N ALA A 277 10.75 8.47 4.51
CA ALA A 277 9.81 9.28 5.26
C ALA A 277 10.21 9.36 6.73
N ASP A 278 10.06 10.55 7.30
CA ASP A 278 10.19 10.84 8.72
C ASP A 278 8.82 11.33 9.21
N TYR A 279 8.25 10.67 10.20
CA TYR A 279 6.96 10.97 10.80
C TYR A 279 7.13 11.34 12.28
N GLU A 280 6.53 12.44 12.70
CA GLU A 280 6.16 12.66 14.09
C GLU A 280 4.83 11.96 14.36
N LEU A 281 4.68 11.34 15.54
CA LEU A 281 3.42 10.72 15.95
C LEU A 281 2.61 11.72 16.77
N PRO A 282 1.37 12.01 16.37
CA PRO A 282 0.58 13.04 17.02
C PRO A 282 0.14 12.64 18.44
N ASN A 283 0.16 13.62 19.34
CA ASN A 283 -0.13 13.45 20.74
C ASN A 283 -1.57 13.82 21.08
N THR A 284 -2.20 13.05 22.00
CA THR A 284 -3.46 13.45 22.61
C THR A 284 -3.18 14.53 23.66
N PRO A 285 -3.63 15.79 23.46
CA PRO A 285 -3.30 16.88 24.38
C PRO A 285 -4.10 16.78 25.69
N GLY A 286 -3.53 17.36 26.76
CA GLY A 286 -4.23 17.55 28.04
C GLY A 286 -4.28 16.31 28.93
N LEU A 287 -3.58 15.24 28.59
CA LEU A 287 -3.38 14.10 29.47
C LEU A 287 -2.16 14.34 30.36
N SER A 288 -2.24 13.90 31.62
CA SER A 288 -1.10 13.90 32.54
C SER A 288 -1.14 12.65 33.41
N ALA A 289 -0.02 11.95 33.50
CA ALA A 289 0.15 10.76 34.33
C ALA A 289 1.25 10.99 35.38
N GLY A 290 1.05 10.49 36.62
CA GLY A 290 2.03 10.72 37.66
C GLY A 290 1.84 9.82 38.92
N ALA A 291 2.68 10.03 39.93
CA ALA A 291 2.67 9.29 41.17
C ALA A 291 1.35 9.50 41.96
N PRO A 292 0.94 8.58 42.84
CA PRO A 292 -0.31 8.68 43.58
C PRO A 292 -0.52 9.94 44.44
N SER A 293 0.53 10.72 44.68
CA SER A 293 0.51 11.97 45.49
C SER A 293 0.49 13.26 44.66
N VAL A 294 0.21 13.19 43.38
CA VAL A 294 0.21 14.34 42.45
C VAL A 294 -1.01 15.26 42.60
N PRO A 295 -0.96 16.49 42.05
CA PRO A 295 -2.07 17.44 42.11
C PRO A 295 -3.36 16.93 41.42
N ALA A 296 -4.50 17.54 41.77
CA ALA A 296 -5.76 17.27 41.10
C ALA A 296 -5.66 17.50 39.60
N GLY A 297 -6.17 16.56 38.78
CA GLY A 297 -6.12 16.59 37.31
C GLY A 297 -5.02 15.75 36.68
N VAL A 298 -4.12 15.16 37.49
CA VAL A 298 -3.13 14.18 37.03
C VAL A 298 -3.63 12.77 37.31
N THR A 299 -3.59 11.89 36.32
CA THR A 299 -3.95 10.48 36.50
C THR A 299 -2.87 9.77 37.33
N ALA A 300 -3.24 9.22 38.46
CA ALA A 300 -2.32 8.47 39.30
C ALA A 300 -2.01 7.10 38.68
N VAL A 301 -0.75 6.82 38.48
CA VAL A 301 -0.27 5.53 37.96
C VAL A 301 0.77 4.93 38.91
N PRO A 302 0.70 3.64 39.22
CA PRO A 302 1.53 3.05 40.29
C PRO A 302 3.03 3.05 39.96
N TRP A 303 3.39 2.88 38.69
CA TRP A 303 4.79 2.85 38.24
C TRP A 303 5.48 4.21 38.26
N ALA A 304 4.74 5.32 38.29
CA ALA A 304 5.33 6.66 38.35
C ALA A 304 6.16 6.90 39.65
N THR A 305 5.96 6.11 40.71
CA THR A 305 6.80 6.16 41.91
C THR A 305 8.25 5.76 41.67
N PHE A 306 8.52 5.04 40.60
CA PHE A 306 9.85 4.59 40.18
C PHE A 306 10.49 5.45 39.06
N LEU A 307 9.79 6.53 38.64
CA LEU A 307 10.23 7.39 37.54
C LEU A 307 10.81 8.72 38.12
N PRO A 308 11.68 9.41 37.34
CA PRO A 308 12.49 10.52 37.86
C PRO A 308 11.72 11.81 38.10
N THR A 309 10.56 12.02 37.50
CA THR A 309 9.74 13.22 37.67
C THR A 309 8.41 12.90 38.36
N PRO A 310 7.76 13.87 39.04
CA PRO A 310 6.51 13.57 39.73
C PRO A 310 5.34 13.25 38.79
N TYR A 311 5.36 13.77 37.57
CA TYR A 311 4.35 13.52 36.52
C TYR A 311 4.93 13.85 35.16
N PHE A 312 4.21 13.41 34.10
CA PHE A 312 4.50 13.70 32.69
C PHE A 312 3.24 14.21 31.99
N ASP A 313 3.38 15.22 31.14
CA ASP A 313 2.30 15.78 30.34
C ASP A 313 2.39 15.28 28.90
N SER A 314 1.27 14.84 28.33
CA SER A 314 1.21 14.26 27.00
C SER A 314 1.63 15.22 25.87
N SER A 315 1.53 16.53 26.11
CA SER A 315 2.00 17.53 25.12
C SER A 315 3.53 17.53 24.92
N ALA A 316 4.26 16.87 25.84
CA ALA A 316 5.71 16.72 25.77
C ALA A 316 6.17 15.39 25.14
N LEU A 317 5.26 14.50 24.78
CA LEU A 317 5.57 13.25 24.09
C LEU A 317 6.31 13.54 22.77
N ASN A 318 7.34 12.74 22.50
CA ASN A 318 8.19 12.86 21.30
C ASN A 318 8.42 11.48 20.67
N GLU A 319 7.36 10.89 20.14
CA GLU A 319 7.40 9.64 19.42
C GLU A 319 7.61 9.91 17.93
N ASN A 320 8.46 9.12 17.28
CA ASN A 320 8.82 9.32 15.89
C ASN A 320 8.97 7.99 15.15
N GLN A 321 8.69 7.98 13.84
CA GLN A 321 8.94 6.82 12.99
C GLN A 321 9.68 7.24 11.72
N ASN A 322 10.70 6.45 11.36
CA ASN A 322 11.40 6.58 10.09
C ASN A 322 11.13 5.36 9.22
N GLU A 323 10.82 5.59 7.95
CA GLU A 323 10.61 4.53 6.96
C GLU A 323 11.49 4.74 5.74
N GLN A 324 12.06 3.65 5.22
CA GLN A 324 12.86 3.68 3.98
C GLN A 324 12.51 2.48 3.12
N ASN A 325 12.32 2.73 1.82
CA ASN A 325 12.03 1.70 0.84
C ASN A 325 12.81 1.93 -0.45
N TYR A 326 13.47 0.89 -0.94
CA TYR A 326 14.20 0.89 -2.20
C TYR A 326 13.85 -0.40 -2.94
N TYR A 327 13.48 -0.31 -4.22
CA TYR A 327 13.30 -1.50 -5.04
C TYR A 327 13.84 -1.31 -6.45
N ALA A 328 14.20 -2.42 -7.08
CA ALA A 328 14.64 -2.47 -8.45
C ALA A 328 14.09 -3.71 -9.15
N ILE A 329 13.66 -3.55 -10.41
CA ILE A 329 13.17 -4.63 -11.28
C ILE A 329 13.92 -4.53 -12.61
N LEU A 330 14.49 -5.65 -13.06
CA LEU A 330 15.05 -5.80 -14.40
C LEU A 330 14.24 -6.86 -15.14
N ALA A 331 13.55 -6.47 -16.22
CA ALA A 331 12.67 -7.36 -16.97
C ALA A 331 13.08 -7.47 -18.43
N TYR A 332 13.11 -8.68 -18.95
CA TYR A 332 13.25 -8.99 -20.37
C TYR A 332 11.94 -9.54 -20.91
N GLN A 333 11.43 -8.92 -21.96
CA GLN A 333 10.23 -9.34 -22.67
C GLN A 333 10.58 -9.83 -24.07
N LYS A 334 9.93 -10.91 -24.52
CA LYS A 334 9.98 -11.44 -25.88
C LYS A 334 8.57 -11.78 -26.35
N SER A 335 8.22 -11.32 -27.56
CA SER A 335 6.91 -11.57 -28.21
C SER A 335 7.15 -11.91 -29.66
N VAL A 336 6.91 -13.15 -30.03
CA VAL A 336 7.11 -13.67 -31.41
C VAL A 336 5.92 -14.51 -31.79
N ASP A 337 5.21 -14.10 -32.85
CA ASP A 337 4.00 -14.76 -33.33
C ASP A 337 3.00 -15.00 -32.16
N ASP A 338 2.67 -16.25 -31.89
CA ASP A 338 1.72 -16.64 -30.85
C ASP A 338 2.36 -16.86 -29.47
N PHE A 339 3.68 -16.63 -29.32
CA PHE A 339 4.44 -16.80 -28.09
C PHE A 339 4.82 -15.46 -27.48
N ASN A 340 4.45 -15.27 -26.19
CA ASN A 340 4.85 -14.13 -25.39
C ASN A 340 5.46 -14.62 -24.08
N MET A 341 6.52 -13.95 -23.62
CA MET A 341 7.11 -14.21 -22.30
C MET A 341 7.71 -12.95 -21.69
N GLN A 342 7.74 -12.93 -20.38
CA GLN A 342 8.48 -11.96 -19.57
C GLN A 342 9.28 -12.70 -18.49
N VAL A 343 10.56 -12.38 -18.38
CA VAL A 343 11.44 -12.82 -17.28
C VAL A 343 11.88 -11.59 -16.53
N ALA A 344 11.73 -11.60 -15.23
CA ALA A 344 12.15 -10.49 -14.38
C ALA A 344 13.00 -10.99 -13.20
N ALA A 345 14.03 -10.21 -12.86
CA ALA A 345 14.72 -10.29 -11.59
C ALA A 345 14.42 -9.01 -10.81
N PHE A 346 14.19 -9.12 -9.52
CA PHE A 346 13.83 -7.98 -8.69
C PHE A 346 14.44 -8.09 -7.30
N GLY A 347 14.56 -6.94 -6.63
CA GLY A 347 15.02 -6.89 -5.25
C GLY A 347 14.43 -5.68 -4.53
N ARG A 348 14.33 -5.78 -3.23
CA ARG A 348 13.84 -4.75 -2.32
C ARG A 348 14.68 -4.69 -1.06
N SER A 349 14.87 -3.47 -0.55
CA SER A 349 15.37 -3.19 0.79
C SER A 349 14.40 -2.22 1.45
N SER A 350 13.88 -2.57 2.61
CA SER A 350 13.00 -1.70 3.37
C SER A 350 13.33 -1.73 4.86
N SER A 351 13.04 -0.65 5.57
CA SER A 351 13.20 -0.57 7.01
C SER A 351 12.17 0.36 7.64
N VAL A 352 11.77 0.02 8.85
CA VAL A 352 10.94 0.85 9.74
C VAL A 352 11.65 0.93 11.08
N HIS A 353 11.76 2.13 11.62
CA HIS A 353 12.26 2.37 12.97
C HIS A 353 11.30 3.27 13.74
N PHE A 354 10.60 2.70 14.70
CA PHE A 354 9.79 3.42 15.69
C PHE A 354 10.66 3.79 16.89
N CYS A 355 10.73 5.09 17.18
CA CYS A 355 11.44 5.67 18.31
C CYS A 355 10.43 6.14 19.38
N PRO A 356 10.28 5.45 20.51
CA PRO A 356 9.36 5.85 21.57
C PRO A 356 9.84 7.08 22.33
N ASP A 357 8.94 7.83 22.95
CA ASP A 357 9.31 8.66 24.09
C ASP A 357 9.46 7.77 25.33
N GLN A 358 10.70 7.36 25.61
CA GLN A 358 10.98 6.41 26.70
C GLN A 358 10.37 6.79 28.04
N LEU A 359 10.33 8.07 28.38
CA LEU A 359 9.78 8.50 29.67
C LEU A 359 8.27 8.64 29.62
N GLY A 360 7.75 9.27 28.58
CA GLY A 360 6.31 9.45 28.38
C GLY A 360 5.56 8.13 28.32
N ASP A 361 6.03 7.19 27.50
CA ASP A 361 5.42 5.87 27.37
C ASP A 361 5.42 5.09 28.69
N LEU A 362 6.51 5.18 29.45
CA LEU A 362 6.53 4.56 30.80
C LEU A 362 5.52 5.19 31.73
N TYR A 363 5.21 6.50 31.64
CA TYR A 363 4.17 7.13 32.42
C TYR A 363 2.77 6.69 32.01
N PHE A 364 2.50 6.67 30.71
CA PHE A 364 1.14 6.43 30.21
C PHE A 364 0.81 4.95 30.04
N ASN A 365 1.75 4.15 29.55
CA ASN A 365 1.55 2.74 29.19
C ASN A 365 2.23 1.77 30.16
N GLY A 366 3.18 2.21 30.97
CA GLY A 366 4.03 1.33 31.79
C GLY A 366 5.03 0.51 30.97
N VAL A 367 5.14 0.79 29.67
CA VAL A 367 5.97 0.09 28.70
C VAL A 367 6.45 1.08 27.65
N ALA A 368 7.71 1.00 27.25
CA ALA A 368 8.26 1.79 26.15
C ALA A 368 9.09 0.89 25.22
N SER A 369 8.72 0.81 23.92
CA SER A 369 9.36 -0.09 22.95
C SER A 369 10.04 0.66 21.82
N ASP A 370 11.36 0.54 21.71
CA ASP A 370 12.13 0.91 20.52
C ASP A 370 12.12 -0.29 19.56
N VAL A 371 11.53 -0.12 18.38
CA VAL A 371 11.32 -1.20 17.41
C VAL A 371 11.98 -0.85 16.08
N SER A 372 13.01 -1.60 15.70
CA SER A 372 13.65 -1.49 14.40
C SER A 372 13.49 -2.79 13.64
N ARG A 373 12.97 -2.69 12.41
CA ARG A 373 12.83 -3.82 11.49
C ARG A 373 13.46 -3.48 10.16
N SER A 374 14.10 -4.45 9.53
CA SER A 374 14.60 -4.32 8.16
C SER A 374 14.36 -5.60 7.38
N LEU A 375 14.05 -5.43 6.09
CA LEU A 375 13.84 -6.51 5.14
C LEU A 375 14.77 -6.31 3.95
N TYR A 376 15.45 -7.38 3.55
CA TYR A 376 16.18 -7.49 2.30
C TYR A 376 15.62 -8.68 1.54
N GLY A 377 14.97 -8.41 0.41
CA GLY A 377 14.33 -9.45 -0.38
C GLY A 377 14.71 -9.37 -1.85
N GLY A 378 14.63 -10.51 -2.52
CA GLY A 378 14.87 -10.57 -3.95
C GLY A 378 14.36 -11.84 -4.58
N GLY A 379 14.15 -11.79 -5.90
CA GLY A 379 13.58 -12.94 -6.57
C GLY A 379 13.67 -12.89 -8.08
N VAL A 380 13.12 -13.93 -8.67
CA VAL A 380 12.96 -14.08 -10.10
C VAL A 380 11.54 -14.54 -10.41
N GLN A 381 10.99 -14.01 -11.51
CA GLN A 381 9.68 -14.36 -12.03
C GLN A 381 9.78 -14.64 -13.53
N LEU A 382 9.09 -15.66 -13.98
CA LEU A 382 8.88 -15.95 -15.39
C LEU A 382 7.40 -16.19 -15.63
N ASP A 383 6.85 -15.49 -16.60
CA ASP A 383 5.50 -15.72 -17.12
C ASP A 383 5.57 -15.86 -18.64
N ALA A 384 4.86 -16.85 -19.18
CA ALA A 384 4.78 -17.09 -20.60
C ALA A 384 3.38 -17.49 -21.04
N SER A 385 3.02 -17.12 -22.26
CA SER A 385 1.79 -17.54 -22.91
C SER A 385 2.07 -18.03 -24.32
N TYR A 386 1.35 -19.07 -24.75
CA TYR A 386 1.42 -19.63 -26.08
C TYR A 386 0.01 -19.98 -26.61
N GLN A 387 -0.40 -19.26 -27.65
CA GLN A 387 -1.66 -19.56 -28.34
C GLN A 387 -1.41 -20.69 -29.32
N PHE A 388 -1.67 -21.94 -28.92
CA PHE A 388 -1.40 -23.12 -29.74
C PHE A 388 -2.54 -23.48 -30.69
N SER A 389 -3.69 -22.83 -30.59
CA SER A 389 -4.80 -22.88 -31.54
C SER A 389 -5.64 -21.60 -31.43
N ASP A 390 -6.54 -21.38 -32.40
CA ASP A 390 -7.47 -20.23 -32.38
C ASP A 390 -8.34 -20.21 -31.11
N ASN A 391 -8.53 -21.35 -30.46
CA ASN A 391 -9.43 -21.53 -29.34
C ASN A 391 -8.71 -21.73 -27.99
N ASN A 392 -7.39 -21.94 -27.98
CA ASN A 392 -6.66 -22.28 -26.77
C ASN A 392 -5.39 -21.46 -26.60
N THR A 393 -5.21 -20.90 -25.42
CA THR A 393 -3.97 -20.24 -25.01
C THR A 393 -3.47 -20.84 -23.70
N LEU A 394 -2.33 -21.56 -23.79
CA LEU A 394 -1.66 -22.11 -22.62
C LEU A 394 -0.80 -21.01 -21.96
N ARG A 395 -0.87 -20.91 -20.66
CA ARG A 395 -0.01 -20.02 -19.84
C ARG A 395 0.69 -20.83 -18.77
N GLY A 396 1.90 -20.40 -18.42
CA GLY A 396 2.65 -21.02 -17.34
C GLY A 396 3.78 -20.12 -16.90
N GLY A 397 4.20 -20.33 -15.68
CA GLY A 397 5.27 -19.55 -15.09
C GLY A 397 5.69 -20.03 -13.73
N PHE A 398 6.71 -19.39 -13.20
CA PHE A 398 7.18 -19.64 -11.85
C PHE A 398 7.64 -18.33 -11.21
N MET A 399 7.69 -18.35 -9.88
CA MET A 399 8.22 -17.28 -9.04
C MET A 399 9.02 -17.90 -7.92
N LEU A 400 10.17 -17.30 -7.62
CA LEU A 400 11.03 -17.63 -6.49
C LEU A 400 11.42 -16.31 -5.81
N VAL A 401 11.16 -16.19 -4.50
CA VAL A 401 11.53 -15.02 -3.67
C VAL A 401 12.24 -15.54 -2.43
N ASP A 402 13.34 -14.90 -2.06
CA ASP A 402 14.09 -15.15 -0.84
C ASP A 402 14.19 -13.82 -0.07
N ASP A 403 13.69 -13.83 1.16
CA ASP A 403 13.62 -12.65 2.02
C ASP A 403 14.38 -12.92 3.33
N GLU A 404 15.11 -11.91 3.81
CA GLU A 404 15.70 -11.86 5.13
C GLU A 404 15.09 -10.71 5.92
N VAL A 405 14.43 -11.02 7.02
CA VAL A 405 13.86 -10.04 7.94
C VAL A 405 14.66 -10.03 9.23
N SER A 406 15.15 -8.86 9.60
CA SER A 406 15.82 -8.63 10.88
C SER A 406 14.95 -7.75 11.78
N VAL A 407 14.72 -8.22 12.99
CA VAL A 407 13.99 -7.48 14.04
C VAL A 407 14.93 -7.18 15.19
N HIS A 408 14.96 -5.94 15.63
CA HIS A 408 15.63 -5.49 16.83
C HIS A 408 14.65 -4.69 17.68
N THR A 409 14.28 -5.25 18.81
CA THR A 409 13.33 -4.61 19.74
C THR A 409 13.97 -4.48 21.10
N VAL A 410 13.88 -3.29 21.70
CA VAL A 410 14.25 -3.03 23.09
C VAL A 410 13.05 -2.45 23.81
N THR A 411 12.40 -3.28 24.64
CA THR A 411 11.21 -2.89 25.40
C THR A 411 11.59 -2.65 26.85
N THR A 412 11.41 -1.42 27.32
CA THR A 412 11.59 -1.05 28.72
C THR A 412 10.30 -1.31 29.48
N VAL A 413 10.35 -2.10 30.54
CA VAL A 413 9.21 -2.60 31.31
C VAL A 413 9.49 -2.51 32.81
N PHE A 414 8.43 -2.49 33.62
CA PHE A 414 8.56 -2.62 35.09
C PHE A 414 8.48 -4.08 35.52
N PRO A 415 9.24 -4.49 36.57
CA PRO A 415 8.95 -5.74 37.30
C PRO A 415 7.65 -5.57 38.07
N VAL A 416 6.75 -6.57 37.98
CA VAL A 416 5.46 -6.53 38.68
C VAL A 416 5.26 -7.72 39.62
N ASP A 417 4.43 -7.55 40.66
CA ASP A 417 3.95 -8.62 41.51
C ASP A 417 2.78 -9.39 40.83
N ASP A 418 2.25 -10.41 41.51
CA ASP A 418 1.13 -11.23 41.04
C ASP A 418 -0.18 -10.43 40.85
N ASN A 419 -0.26 -9.20 41.32
CA ASN A 419 -1.39 -8.28 41.11
C ASN A 419 -1.13 -7.22 40.05
N GLY A 420 -0.01 -7.29 39.35
CA GLY A 420 0.40 -6.33 38.32
C GLY A 420 0.96 -5.01 38.88
N ASN A 421 1.22 -4.90 40.17
CA ASN A 421 1.82 -3.70 40.74
C ASN A 421 3.34 -3.67 40.52
N PRO A 422 3.91 -2.52 40.14
CA PRO A 422 5.35 -2.40 39.94
C PRO A 422 6.11 -2.57 41.27
N THR A 423 7.19 -3.34 41.25
CA THR A 423 7.99 -3.66 42.44
C THR A 423 9.39 -3.03 42.42
N GLY A 424 9.77 -2.36 41.33
CA GLY A 424 11.08 -1.76 41.17
C GLY A 424 11.20 -0.85 39.96
N SER A 425 12.38 -0.30 39.76
CA SER A 425 12.70 0.55 38.60
C SER A 425 12.58 -0.22 37.27
N PRO A 426 12.23 0.48 36.17
CA PRO A 426 12.11 -0.16 34.88
C PRO A 426 13.46 -0.68 34.37
N PHE A 427 13.42 -1.72 33.54
CA PHE A 427 14.58 -2.35 32.95
C PHE A 427 14.31 -2.75 31.49
N PRO A 428 15.34 -2.80 30.60
CA PRO A 428 15.15 -3.18 29.21
C PRO A 428 15.10 -4.71 29.03
N VAL A 429 14.18 -5.17 28.19
CA VAL A 429 14.13 -6.51 27.61
C VAL A 429 14.45 -6.41 26.13
N SER A 430 15.49 -7.07 25.67
CA SER A 430 15.88 -7.08 24.25
C SER A 430 15.42 -8.35 23.57
N ASP A 431 14.87 -8.20 22.39
CA ASP A 431 14.56 -9.29 21.48
C ASP A 431 15.10 -8.98 20.08
N ASN A 432 16.09 -9.77 19.65
CA ASN A 432 16.73 -9.66 18.35
C ASN A 432 16.57 -10.97 17.64
N ASN A 433 16.06 -10.92 16.42
CA ASN A 433 15.89 -12.12 15.62
C ASN A 433 16.16 -11.83 14.13
N VAL A 434 16.52 -12.88 13.40
CA VAL A 434 16.66 -12.86 11.94
C VAL A 434 15.91 -14.06 11.40
N LEU A 435 14.98 -13.80 10.49
CA LEU A 435 14.19 -14.83 9.82
C LEU A 435 14.53 -14.83 8.35
N HIS A 436 14.69 -16.03 7.77
CA HIS A 436 14.79 -16.23 6.33
C HIS A 436 13.51 -16.88 5.83
N ALA A 437 12.98 -16.36 4.73
CA ALA A 437 11.76 -16.86 4.12
C ALA A 437 11.97 -17.15 2.63
N LEU A 438 11.63 -18.36 2.23
CA LEU A 438 11.64 -18.78 0.83
C LEU A 438 10.21 -19.00 0.35
N PHE A 439 9.81 -18.24 -0.68
CA PHE A 439 8.55 -18.39 -1.38
C PHE A 439 8.81 -18.95 -2.78
N ALA A 440 8.17 -20.02 -3.14
CA ALA A 440 8.24 -20.58 -4.47
C ALA A 440 6.84 -20.92 -4.98
N GLY A 441 6.55 -20.53 -6.21
CA GLY A 441 5.27 -20.84 -6.85
C GLY A 441 5.45 -21.21 -8.30
N VAL A 442 4.75 -22.24 -8.77
CA VAL A 442 4.70 -22.64 -10.16
C VAL A 442 3.24 -22.82 -10.59
N TYR A 443 2.90 -22.37 -11.79
CA TYR A 443 1.55 -22.51 -12.29
C TYR A 443 1.49 -22.93 -13.76
N ILE A 444 0.36 -23.51 -14.12
CA ILE A 444 -0.06 -23.79 -15.50
C ILE A 444 -1.54 -23.51 -15.65
N GLN A 445 -1.95 -22.96 -16.78
CA GLN A 445 -3.33 -22.58 -17.04
C GLN A 445 -3.65 -22.63 -18.53
N ASP A 446 -4.83 -23.12 -18.89
CA ASP A 446 -5.38 -23.05 -20.25
C ASP A 446 -6.61 -22.13 -20.30
N GLU A 447 -6.60 -21.20 -21.25
CA GLU A 447 -7.75 -20.40 -21.65
C GLU A 447 -8.35 -21.04 -22.88
N TRP A 448 -9.51 -21.70 -22.71
CA TRP A 448 -10.22 -22.40 -23.77
C TRP A 448 -11.50 -21.66 -24.18
N LYS A 449 -11.62 -21.37 -25.47
CA LYS A 449 -12.80 -20.75 -26.09
C LYS A 449 -13.55 -21.78 -26.95
N PRO A 450 -14.43 -22.60 -26.38
CA PRO A 450 -15.18 -23.60 -27.15
C PRO A 450 -16.05 -22.97 -28.24
N PHE A 451 -16.50 -21.76 -28.01
CA PHE A 451 -17.17 -20.88 -28.97
C PHE A 451 -16.95 -19.43 -28.60
N SER A 452 -17.27 -18.48 -29.50
CA SER A 452 -16.90 -17.07 -29.38
C SER A 452 -17.43 -16.39 -28.11
N GLU A 453 -18.57 -16.85 -27.59
CA GLU A 453 -19.26 -16.27 -26.42
C GLU A 453 -18.82 -16.85 -25.08
N LEU A 454 -18.08 -17.97 -25.06
CA LEU A 454 -17.67 -18.63 -23.82
C LEU A 454 -16.15 -18.79 -23.74
N THR A 455 -15.57 -18.27 -22.68
CA THR A 455 -14.18 -18.51 -22.29
C THR A 455 -14.15 -19.29 -20.98
N LEU A 456 -13.45 -20.41 -20.96
CA LEU A 456 -13.21 -21.24 -19.78
C LEU A 456 -11.72 -21.20 -19.44
N ASN A 457 -11.39 -20.93 -18.19
CA ASN A 457 -10.01 -20.94 -17.70
C ASN A 457 -9.85 -22.07 -16.69
N PHE A 458 -8.89 -22.96 -16.94
CA PHE A 458 -8.52 -24.05 -16.05
C PHE A 458 -7.08 -23.87 -15.65
N GLY A 459 -6.82 -23.72 -14.35
CA GLY A 459 -5.48 -23.54 -13.85
C GLY A 459 -5.19 -24.36 -12.61
N ALA A 460 -3.92 -24.61 -12.41
CA ALA A 460 -3.40 -25.15 -11.15
C ALA A 460 -2.12 -24.42 -10.81
N ARG A 461 -1.97 -24.14 -9.52
CA ARG A 461 -0.76 -23.56 -8.94
C ARG A 461 -0.29 -24.45 -7.81
N PHE A 462 1.01 -24.56 -7.66
CA PHE A 462 1.65 -25.16 -6.47
C PHE A 462 2.51 -24.12 -5.81
N ASP A 463 2.22 -23.86 -4.53
CA ASP A 463 2.98 -22.92 -3.70
C ASP A 463 3.73 -23.67 -2.61
N TYR A 464 4.95 -23.20 -2.33
CA TYR A 464 5.82 -23.66 -1.26
C TYR A 464 6.31 -22.44 -0.48
N TYR A 465 6.25 -22.55 0.83
CA TYR A 465 6.69 -21.55 1.78
C TYR A 465 7.56 -22.23 2.84
N ASN A 466 8.71 -21.63 3.16
CA ASN A 466 9.63 -22.12 4.17
C ASN A 466 10.24 -20.95 4.92
N SER A 467 9.83 -20.81 6.18
CA SER A 467 10.33 -19.81 7.12
C SER A 467 10.17 -20.32 8.54
N ALA A 468 9.47 -19.61 9.44
CA ALA A 468 9.13 -20.07 10.78
C ALA A 468 8.34 -21.40 10.75
N VAL A 469 7.55 -21.61 9.70
CA VAL A 469 6.87 -22.87 9.38
C VAL A 469 7.19 -23.30 7.95
N VAL A 470 7.07 -24.60 7.66
CA VAL A 470 7.25 -25.15 6.30
C VAL A 470 5.92 -25.65 5.79
N GLU A 471 5.39 -25.00 4.77
CA GLU A 471 4.06 -25.29 4.26
C GLU A 471 4.02 -25.31 2.73
N ASN A 472 3.02 -25.98 2.17
CA ASN A 472 2.78 -25.99 0.74
C ASN A 472 1.32 -26.31 0.41
N GLN A 473 0.90 -25.97 -0.80
CA GLN A 473 -0.46 -26.28 -1.26
C GLN A 473 -0.55 -26.37 -2.78
N PRO A 474 -1.21 -27.40 -3.33
CA PRO A 474 -1.78 -27.37 -4.67
C PRO A 474 -3.09 -26.56 -4.67
N SER A 475 -3.22 -25.63 -5.61
CA SER A 475 -4.31 -24.66 -5.68
C SER A 475 -4.99 -24.69 -7.05
N PRO A 476 -6.05 -25.51 -7.25
CA PRO A 476 -6.82 -25.52 -8.48
C PRO A 476 -7.63 -24.23 -8.63
N ARG A 477 -7.79 -23.77 -9.87
CA ARG A 477 -8.52 -22.58 -10.28
C ARG A 477 -9.42 -22.88 -11.47
N PHE A 478 -10.62 -22.32 -11.45
CA PHE A 478 -11.58 -22.43 -12.55
C PHE A 478 -12.36 -21.13 -12.68
N ASN A 479 -12.42 -20.59 -13.91
CA ASN A 479 -13.24 -19.44 -14.25
C ASN A 479 -14.01 -19.69 -15.54
N ALA A 480 -15.26 -19.24 -15.61
CA ALA A 480 -16.07 -19.19 -16.81
C ALA A 480 -16.52 -17.75 -17.07
N VAL A 481 -16.26 -17.25 -18.26
CA VAL A 481 -16.73 -15.94 -18.72
C VAL A 481 -17.64 -16.16 -19.92
N TYR A 482 -18.90 -15.76 -19.80
CA TYR A 482 -19.91 -15.90 -20.83
C TYR A 482 -20.39 -14.53 -21.31
N THR A 483 -20.23 -14.25 -22.61
CA THR A 483 -20.62 -13.00 -23.27
C THR A 483 -21.78 -13.24 -24.23
N PRO A 484 -23.03 -13.49 -23.75
CA PRO A 484 -24.18 -13.82 -24.60
C PRO A 484 -24.50 -12.73 -25.63
N THR A 485 -24.09 -11.52 -25.36
CA THR A 485 -24.21 -10.37 -26.28
C THR A 485 -22.94 -9.51 -26.24
N LYS A 486 -22.76 -8.61 -27.20
CA LYS A 486 -21.64 -7.64 -27.20
C LYS A 486 -21.65 -6.66 -26.02
N THR A 487 -22.74 -6.63 -25.25
CA THR A 487 -22.97 -5.67 -24.18
C THR A 487 -23.11 -6.33 -22.80
N THR A 488 -23.25 -7.67 -22.74
CA THR A 488 -23.45 -8.41 -21.50
C THR A 488 -22.27 -9.35 -21.27
N THR A 489 -21.68 -9.32 -20.09
CA THR A 489 -20.67 -10.27 -19.63
C THR A 489 -21.13 -10.85 -18.31
N LEU A 490 -21.12 -12.19 -18.21
CA LEU A 490 -21.35 -12.93 -16.98
C LEU A 490 -20.07 -13.69 -16.65
N HIS A 491 -19.75 -13.81 -15.38
CA HIS A 491 -18.66 -14.68 -14.95
C HIS A 491 -19.03 -15.45 -13.69
N ALA A 492 -18.37 -16.58 -13.51
CA ALA A 492 -18.43 -17.38 -12.30
C ALA A 492 -17.13 -18.15 -12.14
N GLY A 493 -16.68 -18.34 -10.90
CA GLY A 493 -15.43 -19.02 -10.69
C GLY A 493 -15.28 -19.69 -9.33
N TYR A 494 -14.24 -20.50 -9.24
CA TYR A 494 -13.74 -21.13 -8.02
C TYR A 494 -12.21 -21.03 -7.98
N ALA A 495 -11.68 -20.66 -6.82
CA ALA A 495 -10.25 -20.67 -6.57
C ALA A 495 -9.92 -21.27 -5.20
N ARG A 496 -8.88 -22.09 -5.14
CA ARG A 496 -8.20 -22.46 -3.90
C ARG A 496 -7.04 -21.48 -3.69
N TYR A 497 -6.94 -20.88 -2.51
CA TYR A 497 -5.91 -19.90 -2.16
C TYR A 497 -4.99 -20.38 -1.05
N PHE A 498 -3.73 -19.94 -1.12
CA PHE A 498 -2.69 -20.16 -0.14
C PHE A 498 -2.01 -18.81 0.14
N THR A 499 -2.13 -18.32 1.38
CA THR A 499 -1.59 -17.05 1.82
C THR A 499 -0.68 -17.28 3.03
N PRO A 500 0.66 -17.25 2.87
CA PRO A 500 1.58 -17.33 4.00
C PRO A 500 1.52 -16.07 4.87
N PRO A 501 1.95 -16.14 6.14
CA PRO A 501 2.10 -14.97 7.00
C PRO A 501 2.97 -13.89 6.37
N SER A 502 2.77 -12.64 6.76
CA SER A 502 3.66 -11.53 6.42
C SER A 502 4.94 -11.65 7.24
N GLU A 503 6.08 -11.84 6.59
CA GLU A 503 7.34 -12.19 7.27
C GLU A 503 7.80 -11.13 8.26
N GLU A 504 7.59 -9.86 7.94
CA GLU A 504 7.93 -8.72 8.79
C GLU A 504 7.15 -8.71 10.11
N LEU A 505 6.03 -9.42 10.18
CA LEU A 505 5.18 -9.47 11.36
C LEU A 505 5.34 -10.79 12.15
N VAL A 506 6.02 -11.80 11.62
CA VAL A 506 6.25 -13.09 12.30
C VAL A 506 7.25 -12.95 13.46
N GLN A 507 8.12 -11.96 13.42
CA GLN A 507 9.19 -11.74 14.39
C GLN A 507 8.72 -10.95 15.61
N ALA A 508 7.66 -11.40 16.25
CA ALA A 508 7.24 -10.84 17.53
C ALA A 508 8.18 -11.28 18.67
N PRO A 509 8.31 -10.47 19.74
CA PRO A 509 9.04 -10.85 20.94
C PRO A 509 8.50 -12.14 21.55
N THR A 510 9.38 -12.97 22.10
CA THR A 510 8.98 -14.18 22.81
C THR A 510 8.14 -13.85 24.03
N VAL A 511 6.91 -14.32 24.10
CA VAL A 511 5.94 -14.04 25.19
C VAL A 511 6.56 -14.29 26.58
N ALA A 512 7.26 -15.38 26.75
CA ALA A 512 7.87 -15.76 28.01
C ALA A 512 8.93 -14.77 28.56
N LYS A 513 9.55 -13.95 27.71
CA LYS A 513 10.52 -12.92 28.15
C LYS A 513 9.88 -11.83 29.00
N PHE A 514 8.59 -11.61 28.84
CA PHE A 514 7.84 -10.56 29.52
C PHE A 514 7.10 -11.03 30.78
N ASN A 515 7.19 -12.32 31.15
CA ASN A 515 6.59 -12.85 32.38
C ASN A 515 7.07 -12.09 33.60
N GLY A 516 6.14 -11.67 34.47
CA GLY A 516 6.43 -10.86 35.65
C GLY A 516 6.81 -9.41 35.38
N THR A 517 6.44 -8.90 34.20
CA THR A 517 6.64 -7.49 33.82
C THR A 517 5.32 -6.81 33.48
N SER A 518 5.35 -5.47 33.36
CA SER A 518 4.21 -4.66 32.91
C SER A 518 3.73 -4.96 31.48
N ASN A 519 4.49 -5.71 30.69
CA ASN A 519 4.12 -6.18 29.35
C ASN A 519 3.85 -7.70 29.31
N ALA A 520 3.51 -8.31 30.42
CA ALA A 520 3.17 -9.73 30.47
C ALA A 520 1.84 -9.98 29.75
N ALA A 521 1.80 -10.92 28.82
CA ALA A 521 0.58 -11.35 28.17
C ALA A 521 -0.30 -12.16 29.14
N GLU A 522 -1.61 -11.91 29.16
CA GLU A 522 -2.57 -12.69 29.91
C GLU A 522 -2.73 -14.10 29.33
N VAL A 523 -2.76 -14.21 28.00
CA VAL A 523 -2.78 -15.48 27.27
C VAL A 523 -1.36 -15.86 26.91
N GLN A 524 -0.87 -16.96 27.48
CA GLN A 524 0.51 -17.45 27.28
C GLN A 524 0.59 -18.37 26.05
N GLN A 525 0.29 -17.84 24.87
CA GLN A 525 0.41 -18.54 23.60
C GLN A 525 1.54 -17.91 22.78
N ASP A 526 2.44 -18.72 22.23
CA ASP A 526 3.64 -18.31 21.51
C ASP A 526 3.89 -19.26 20.32
N ASP A 527 2.85 -19.46 19.50
CA ASP A 527 2.91 -20.31 18.33
C ASP A 527 3.09 -19.46 17.07
N PRO A 528 4.00 -19.85 16.15
CA PRO A 528 4.16 -19.11 14.89
C PRO A 528 2.88 -19.17 14.06
N PRO A 529 2.51 -18.08 13.37
CA PRO A 529 1.36 -18.07 12.48
C PRO A 529 1.57 -19.03 11.31
N GLN A 530 0.47 -19.62 10.85
CA GLN A 530 0.41 -20.59 9.76
C GLN A 530 -0.19 -19.95 8.51
N ALA A 531 0.08 -20.55 7.34
CA ALA A 531 -0.50 -20.09 6.11
C ALA A 531 -2.03 -20.29 6.08
N GLU A 532 -2.74 -19.25 5.68
CA GLU A 532 -4.17 -19.31 5.42
C GLU A 532 -4.44 -20.17 4.18
N ARG A 533 -5.47 -21.01 4.26
CA ARG A 533 -5.98 -21.85 3.16
C ARG A 533 -7.45 -21.59 2.91
N ALA A 534 -7.75 -20.94 1.78
CA ALA A 534 -9.12 -20.54 1.50
C ALA A 534 -9.71 -21.23 0.28
N ASN A 535 -11.04 -21.45 0.31
CA ASN A 535 -11.87 -21.71 -0.85
C ASN A 535 -12.65 -20.44 -1.17
N TYR A 536 -12.56 -20.00 -2.41
CA TYR A 536 -13.18 -18.78 -2.88
C TYR A 536 -14.12 -19.07 -4.06
N PHE A 537 -15.30 -18.48 -4.02
CA PHE A 537 -16.33 -18.55 -5.06
C PHE A 537 -16.78 -17.14 -5.40
N ASP A 538 -16.96 -16.85 -6.67
CA ASP A 538 -17.63 -15.64 -7.11
C ASP A 538 -18.57 -15.85 -8.28
N VAL A 539 -19.48 -14.91 -8.44
CA VAL A 539 -20.38 -14.79 -9.59
C VAL A 539 -20.67 -13.32 -9.82
N GLY A 540 -20.57 -12.89 -11.07
CA GLY A 540 -20.82 -11.49 -11.40
C GLY A 540 -21.40 -11.31 -12.80
N ALA A 541 -21.88 -10.10 -13.01
CA ALA A 541 -22.46 -9.66 -14.27
C ALA A 541 -22.08 -8.20 -14.56
N SER A 542 -21.76 -7.90 -15.81
CA SER A 542 -21.62 -6.53 -16.27
C SER A 542 -22.41 -6.28 -17.55
N GLN A 543 -23.01 -5.09 -17.64
CA GLN A 543 -23.87 -4.69 -18.74
C GLN A 543 -23.50 -3.30 -19.24
N LYS A 544 -23.19 -3.18 -20.52
CA LYS A 544 -23.14 -1.90 -21.24
C LYS A 544 -24.59 -1.52 -21.60
N VAL A 545 -25.18 -0.59 -20.85
CA VAL A 545 -26.61 -0.25 -20.94
C VAL A 545 -26.87 0.68 -22.11
N ILE A 546 -26.08 1.73 -22.24
CA ILE A 546 -26.07 2.67 -23.37
C ILE A 546 -24.60 3.02 -23.70
N LYS A 547 -24.37 3.76 -24.77
CA LYS A 547 -23.03 4.22 -25.10
C LYS A 547 -22.40 4.98 -23.92
N GLY A 548 -21.27 4.47 -23.44
CA GLY A 548 -20.50 5.06 -22.33
C GLY A 548 -20.97 4.68 -20.94
N LEU A 549 -22.15 4.05 -20.74
CA LEU A 549 -22.65 3.60 -19.44
C LEU A 549 -22.47 2.08 -19.28
N GLN A 550 -21.73 1.69 -18.27
CA GLN A 550 -21.60 0.29 -17.84
C GLN A 550 -22.03 0.14 -16.37
N VAL A 551 -22.70 -0.94 -16.07
CA VAL A 551 -23.12 -1.34 -14.71
C VAL A 551 -22.56 -2.73 -14.45
N GLY A 552 -21.99 -2.96 -13.28
CA GLY A 552 -21.47 -4.23 -12.81
C GLY A 552 -22.05 -4.60 -11.44
N VAL A 553 -22.24 -5.88 -11.21
CA VAL A 553 -22.58 -6.48 -9.91
C VAL A 553 -21.72 -7.71 -9.73
N ASP A 554 -21.12 -7.86 -8.56
CA ASP A 554 -20.30 -8.99 -8.18
C ASP A 554 -20.71 -9.50 -6.80
N SER A 555 -20.71 -10.81 -6.59
CA SER A 555 -20.99 -11.44 -5.30
C SER A 555 -19.99 -12.54 -5.04
N TYR A 556 -19.45 -12.59 -3.84
CA TYR A 556 -18.39 -13.51 -3.46
C TYR A 556 -18.62 -14.16 -2.11
N TYR A 557 -18.01 -15.34 -1.95
CA TYR A 557 -18.00 -16.10 -0.70
C TYR A 557 -16.65 -16.82 -0.55
N LYS A 558 -15.93 -16.50 0.53
CA LYS A 558 -14.65 -17.09 0.92
C LYS A 558 -14.81 -17.81 2.25
N THR A 559 -14.27 -19.01 2.36
CA THR A 559 -14.07 -19.71 3.64
C THR A 559 -12.61 -20.07 3.80
N SER A 560 -12.06 -19.84 4.97
CA SER A 560 -10.65 -20.12 5.26
C SER A 560 -10.45 -20.95 6.52
N VAL A 561 -9.33 -21.66 6.53
CA VAL A 561 -8.71 -22.29 7.69
C VAL A 561 -7.41 -21.55 7.94
N ASN A 562 -7.08 -21.30 9.19
CA ASN A 562 -5.94 -20.47 9.62
C ASN A 562 -6.02 -19.06 9.01
N GLN A 563 -7.19 -18.41 9.06
CA GLN A 563 -7.32 -17.05 8.54
C GLN A 563 -6.33 -16.14 9.25
N LEU A 564 -5.51 -15.44 8.45
CA LEU A 564 -4.54 -14.48 8.96
C LEU A 564 -5.22 -13.18 9.34
N ASP A 565 -4.72 -12.60 10.41
CA ASP A 565 -5.01 -11.24 10.86
C ASP A 565 -3.81 -10.69 11.62
N ASP A 566 -3.79 -9.39 11.90
CA ASP A 566 -2.69 -8.72 12.56
C ASP A 566 -3.16 -8.06 13.84
N GLY A 567 -2.28 -7.99 14.80
CA GLY A 567 -2.50 -7.35 16.09
C GLY A 567 -1.21 -6.80 16.67
N PHE A 568 -1.22 -6.47 17.96
CA PHE A 568 -0.05 -5.98 18.66
C PHE A 568 0.33 -6.92 19.81
N PHE A 569 1.61 -7.05 20.07
CA PHE A 569 2.12 -7.77 21.20
C PHE A 569 2.20 -6.85 22.43
N GLY A 570 1.44 -7.12 23.48
CA GLY A 570 1.45 -6.38 24.71
C GLY A 570 0.94 -4.94 24.56
N THR A 571 1.09 -4.16 25.59
CA THR A 571 0.93 -2.70 25.53
C THR A 571 2.06 -2.03 24.75
N ALA A 572 3.01 -2.83 24.23
CA ALA A 572 4.22 -2.37 23.55
C ALA A 572 4.03 -2.00 22.07
N LEU A 573 2.83 -2.04 21.51
CA LEU A 573 2.52 -1.70 20.11
C LEU A 573 3.47 -2.36 19.09
N ILE A 574 3.86 -3.61 19.34
CA ILE A 574 4.70 -4.39 18.42
C ILE A 574 3.78 -5.18 17.50
N PRO A 575 3.65 -4.84 16.21
CA PRO A 575 2.78 -5.57 15.29
C PRO A 575 3.18 -7.04 15.17
N ALA A 576 2.21 -7.93 15.16
CA ALA A 576 2.38 -9.37 15.07
C ALA A 576 1.20 -10.02 14.33
N ASN A 577 1.49 -11.03 13.50
CA ASN A 577 0.44 -11.86 12.89
C ASN A 577 -0.13 -12.88 13.89
N PHE A 578 -1.39 -13.22 13.65
CA PHE A 578 -2.03 -14.36 14.31
C PHE A 578 -3.03 -15.06 13.35
N ASN A 579 -3.55 -16.20 13.77
CA ASN A 579 -4.55 -16.93 13.01
C ASN A 579 -5.84 -17.14 13.79
N TYR A 580 -6.98 -16.89 13.11
CA TYR A 580 -8.23 -17.56 13.49
C TYR A 580 -8.24 -18.98 12.88
N ALA A 581 -8.69 -19.98 13.65
CA ALA A 581 -8.80 -21.35 13.15
C ALA A 581 -9.76 -21.43 11.94
N GLN A 582 -10.81 -20.60 11.95
CA GLN A 582 -11.79 -20.51 10.89
C GLN A 582 -12.07 -19.06 10.52
N GLY A 583 -12.20 -18.82 9.21
CA GLY A 583 -12.57 -17.53 8.68
C GLY A 583 -13.63 -17.60 7.60
N ARG A 584 -14.34 -16.49 7.40
CA ARG A 584 -15.26 -16.29 6.28
C ARG A 584 -15.34 -14.84 5.88
N VAL A 585 -15.36 -14.60 4.56
CA VAL A 585 -15.53 -13.28 3.97
C VAL A 585 -16.55 -13.38 2.85
N TYR A 586 -17.57 -12.54 2.85
CA TYR A 586 -18.62 -12.58 1.82
C TYR A 586 -19.25 -11.20 1.61
N GLY A 587 -19.77 -10.96 0.41
CA GLY A 587 -20.36 -9.67 0.11
C GLY A 587 -20.91 -9.54 -1.31
N VAL A 588 -21.37 -8.32 -1.59
CA VAL A 588 -21.87 -7.89 -2.89
C VAL A 588 -21.30 -6.51 -3.21
N GLU A 589 -20.75 -6.36 -4.40
CA GLU A 589 -20.19 -5.14 -4.93
C GLU A 589 -20.99 -4.69 -6.16
N THR A 590 -21.26 -3.39 -6.25
CA THR A 590 -21.92 -2.78 -7.41
C THR A 590 -21.06 -1.65 -7.93
N SER A 591 -20.88 -1.60 -9.24
CA SER A 591 -20.14 -0.54 -9.91
C SER A 591 -20.93 0.06 -11.08
N ILE A 592 -20.86 1.37 -11.23
CA ILE A 592 -21.43 2.12 -12.33
C ILE A 592 -20.35 3.04 -12.88
N THR A 593 -20.11 2.99 -14.18
CA THR A 593 -19.19 3.93 -14.85
C THR A 593 -19.86 4.55 -16.06
N TYR A 594 -19.63 5.84 -16.26
CA TYR A 594 -20.12 6.57 -17.42
C TYR A 594 -19.04 7.51 -17.98
N ALA A 595 -18.84 7.46 -19.28
CA ALA A 595 -17.92 8.37 -19.97
C ALA A 595 -18.48 8.73 -21.35
N ASN A 596 -18.69 10.04 -21.60
CA ASN A 596 -19.14 10.55 -22.90
C ASN A 596 -18.84 12.04 -23.03
N ALA A 597 -18.23 12.44 -24.17
CA ALA A 597 -18.09 13.84 -24.62
C ALA A 597 -17.51 14.79 -23.55
N GLY A 598 -16.46 14.38 -22.85
CA GLY A 598 -15.80 15.17 -21.80
C GLY A 598 -16.42 15.03 -20.41
N PHE A 599 -17.61 14.45 -20.27
CA PHE A 599 -18.19 14.09 -18.98
C PHE A 599 -17.81 12.64 -18.61
N SER A 600 -17.35 12.45 -17.38
CA SER A 600 -17.11 11.14 -16.77
C SER A 600 -17.74 11.09 -15.37
N ALA A 601 -18.24 9.91 -15.01
CA ALA A 601 -18.74 9.66 -13.66
C ALA A 601 -18.58 8.18 -13.30
N TYR A 602 -18.44 7.89 -12.01
CA TYR A 602 -18.50 6.56 -11.47
C TYR A 602 -19.22 6.54 -10.13
N ALA A 603 -19.74 5.40 -9.76
CA ALA A 603 -20.29 5.15 -8.43
C ALA A 603 -20.04 3.67 -8.07
N ASN A 604 -19.55 3.44 -6.86
CA ASN A 604 -19.36 2.11 -6.30
C ASN A 604 -20.07 2.03 -4.95
N VAL A 605 -20.70 0.90 -4.69
CA VAL A 605 -21.26 0.55 -3.38
C VAL A 605 -20.96 -0.92 -3.13
N ALA A 606 -20.42 -1.21 -1.97
CA ALA A 606 -20.15 -2.56 -1.53
C ALA A 606 -20.74 -2.80 -0.14
N TRP A 607 -21.25 -4.00 0.05
CA TRP A 607 -21.57 -4.57 1.34
C TRP A 607 -20.72 -5.82 1.52
N SER A 608 -19.95 -5.87 2.61
CA SER A 608 -19.05 -6.99 2.93
C SER A 608 -19.08 -7.33 4.40
N VAL A 609 -18.79 -8.59 4.69
CA VAL A 609 -18.64 -9.10 6.05
C VAL A 609 -17.40 -9.97 6.10
N ALA A 610 -16.46 -9.62 6.99
CA ALA A 610 -15.28 -10.41 7.30
C ALA A 610 -15.33 -10.86 8.78
N GLN A 611 -15.20 -12.17 9.01
CA GLN A 611 -15.33 -12.74 10.35
C GLN A 611 -14.30 -13.85 10.59
N GLY A 612 -13.79 -13.89 11.84
CA GLY A 612 -12.94 -14.94 12.35
C GLY A 612 -13.52 -15.60 13.60
N ARG A 613 -13.05 -16.80 13.90
CA ARG A 613 -13.44 -17.56 15.10
C ARG A 613 -12.32 -18.47 15.55
N GLU A 614 -12.14 -18.57 16.88
CA GLU A 614 -11.19 -19.47 17.51
C GLU A 614 -9.73 -19.13 17.13
N TRP A 615 -8.95 -18.65 18.08
CA TRP A 615 -7.53 -18.39 17.85
C TRP A 615 -6.73 -19.68 17.97
N ASN A 616 -5.93 -20.03 16.96
CA ASN A 616 -5.13 -21.24 16.98
C ASN A 616 -3.62 -20.97 16.90
N SER A 617 -3.21 -19.74 16.62
CA SER A 617 -1.82 -19.33 16.60
C SER A 617 -1.75 -17.85 16.95
N SER A 618 -0.93 -17.49 17.94
CA SER A 618 -0.81 -16.08 18.32
C SER A 618 0.46 -15.80 19.11
N GLN A 619 1.01 -14.63 18.89
CA GLN A 619 2.02 -14.00 19.73
C GLN A 619 1.49 -12.61 20.09
N PHE A 620 0.39 -12.53 20.91
CA PHE A 620 -0.20 -11.23 21.14
C PHE A 620 -1.15 -11.18 22.37
N LEU A 621 -1.93 -10.18 22.45
CA LEU A 621 -2.51 -9.51 23.58
C LEU A 621 -3.98 -9.58 23.73
N PHE A 622 -4.63 -10.61 23.39
CA PHE A 622 -5.99 -10.66 23.85
C PHE A 622 -6.05 -10.88 25.36
N GLY A 623 -6.95 -10.15 26.02
CA GLY A 623 -7.35 -10.47 27.35
C GLY A 623 -7.95 -11.88 27.42
N GLN A 624 -7.89 -12.52 28.56
CA GLN A 624 -8.43 -13.86 28.77
C GLN A 624 -9.93 -13.93 28.47
N ASP A 625 -10.68 -12.85 28.72
CA ASP A 625 -12.12 -12.78 28.45
C ASP A 625 -12.41 -12.76 26.96
N ASP A 626 -11.64 -12.01 26.18
CA ASP A 626 -11.74 -11.98 24.70
C ASP A 626 -11.40 -13.33 24.10
N TYR A 627 -10.32 -13.97 24.57
CA TYR A 627 -9.94 -15.33 24.18
C TYR A 627 -11.08 -16.33 24.42
N ASN A 628 -11.70 -16.27 25.61
CA ASN A 628 -12.84 -17.12 25.96
C ASN A 628 -14.04 -16.86 25.05
N TYR A 629 -14.33 -15.60 24.73
CA TYR A 629 -15.43 -15.23 23.84
C TYR A 629 -15.22 -15.74 22.42
N VAL A 630 -14.06 -15.47 21.82
CA VAL A 630 -13.74 -15.81 20.43
C VAL A 630 -13.62 -17.32 20.22
N SER A 631 -13.22 -18.08 21.24
CA SER A 631 -13.16 -19.55 21.19
C SER A 631 -14.52 -20.20 20.88
N HIS A 632 -15.64 -19.50 21.12
CA HIS A 632 -16.99 -20.04 20.97
C HIS A 632 -17.87 -19.26 19.97
N ASN A 633 -17.45 -18.03 19.59
CA ASN A 633 -18.26 -17.12 18.82
C ASN A 633 -17.52 -16.64 17.56
N TRP A 634 -18.28 -16.36 16.50
CA TRP A 634 -17.78 -15.57 15.38
C TRP A 634 -17.71 -14.11 15.80
N ILE A 635 -16.58 -13.45 15.50
CA ILE A 635 -16.42 -12.00 15.65
C ILE A 635 -16.10 -11.40 14.28
N TYR A 636 -16.40 -10.12 14.12
CA TYR A 636 -15.91 -9.38 12.95
C TYR A 636 -14.40 -9.17 13.07
N LEU A 637 -13.72 -9.09 11.93
CA LEU A 637 -12.34 -8.60 11.91
C LEU A 637 -12.35 -7.10 12.21
N ASP A 638 -11.30 -6.57 12.83
CA ASP A 638 -11.26 -5.18 13.29
C ASP A 638 -11.36 -4.15 12.14
N HIS A 639 -10.86 -4.49 10.96
CA HIS A 639 -10.92 -3.67 9.75
C HIS A 639 -12.15 -3.96 8.85
N ASP A 640 -13.11 -4.76 9.31
CA ASP A 640 -14.38 -4.95 8.61
C ASP A 640 -15.18 -3.63 8.61
N GLN A 641 -15.30 -3.01 7.45
CA GLN A 641 -16.20 -1.89 7.20
C GLN A 641 -17.38 -2.37 6.34
N GLU A 642 -18.50 -2.64 6.99
CA GLU A 642 -19.62 -3.39 6.39
C GLU A 642 -20.16 -2.77 5.11
N VAL A 643 -20.20 -1.44 5.02
CA VAL A 643 -20.63 -0.72 3.82
C VAL A 643 -19.59 0.32 3.43
N THR A 644 -19.08 0.21 2.21
CA THR A 644 -18.23 1.21 1.58
C THR A 644 -18.91 1.80 0.36
N GLY A 645 -18.64 3.06 0.06
CA GLY A 645 -19.17 3.70 -1.14
C GLY A 645 -18.27 4.81 -1.65
N SER A 646 -18.17 4.94 -2.95
CA SER A 646 -17.47 6.04 -3.60
C SER A 646 -18.24 6.54 -4.82
N PHE A 647 -18.18 7.83 -5.03
CA PHE A 647 -18.79 8.51 -6.16
C PHE A 647 -17.87 9.57 -6.70
N GLY A 648 -17.74 9.66 -8.03
CA GLY A 648 -17.00 10.72 -8.69
C GLY A 648 -17.70 11.18 -9.97
N ALA A 649 -17.61 12.47 -10.26
CA ALA A 649 -18.04 13.03 -11.54
C ALA A 649 -17.11 14.16 -11.95
N ALA A 650 -16.79 14.25 -13.23
CA ALA A 650 -15.92 15.27 -13.78
C ALA A 650 -16.41 15.72 -15.17
N TYR A 651 -16.10 16.96 -15.49
CA TYR A 651 -16.31 17.49 -16.82
C TYR A 651 -15.06 18.23 -17.32
N LEU A 652 -14.56 17.80 -18.47
CA LEU A 652 -13.41 18.37 -19.17
C LEU A 652 -13.86 19.13 -20.42
N TRP A 653 -13.62 20.44 -20.45
CA TRP A 653 -13.79 21.23 -21.67
C TRP A 653 -12.42 21.47 -22.33
N LYS A 654 -12.33 21.27 -23.62
CA LYS A 654 -11.18 21.66 -24.44
C LYS A 654 -11.52 22.93 -25.21
N HIS A 655 -10.64 23.92 -25.17
CA HIS A 655 -10.77 25.19 -25.88
C HIS A 655 -9.43 25.59 -26.52
N THR A 656 -9.45 26.63 -27.34
CA THR A 656 -8.27 27.04 -28.16
C THR A 656 -7.06 27.46 -27.29
N SER A 657 -7.30 28.02 -26.10
CA SER A 657 -6.27 28.50 -25.17
C SER A 657 -5.87 27.47 -24.09
N GLY A 658 -6.44 26.24 -24.13
CA GLY A 658 -6.14 25.21 -23.17
C GLY A 658 -7.30 24.27 -22.85
N SER A 659 -7.45 23.89 -21.60
CA SER A 659 -8.58 23.09 -21.11
C SER A 659 -8.98 23.50 -19.69
N SER A 660 -10.26 23.32 -19.38
CA SER A 660 -10.79 23.50 -18.02
C SER A 660 -11.43 22.20 -17.56
N ARG A 661 -11.18 21.82 -16.33
CA ARG A 661 -11.73 20.63 -15.68
C ARG A 661 -12.38 21.04 -14.37
N VAL A 662 -13.53 20.46 -14.06
CA VAL A 662 -14.13 20.50 -12.71
C VAL A 662 -14.51 19.08 -12.32
N TYR A 663 -14.46 18.79 -11.03
CA TYR A 663 -14.82 17.48 -10.53
C TYR A 663 -15.36 17.54 -9.11
N VAL A 664 -16.09 16.50 -8.76
CA VAL A 664 -16.55 16.18 -7.41
C VAL A 664 -16.21 14.73 -7.13
N ASN A 665 -15.81 14.47 -5.90
CA ASN A 665 -15.55 13.13 -5.36
C ASN A 665 -16.21 13.01 -3.99
N ALA A 666 -16.79 11.85 -3.67
CA ALA A 666 -17.38 11.58 -2.38
C ALA A 666 -17.02 10.15 -1.93
N LEU A 667 -16.77 10.00 -0.64
CA LEU A 667 -16.49 8.71 0.01
C LEU A 667 -17.48 8.51 1.16
N TYR A 668 -17.95 7.26 1.32
CA TYR A 668 -18.79 6.82 2.41
C TYR A 668 -18.19 5.57 3.04
N GLY A 669 -18.15 5.51 4.37
CA GLY A 669 -17.81 4.33 5.15
C GLY A 669 -18.77 4.15 6.32
N SER A 670 -19.18 2.91 6.60
CA SER A 670 -20.03 2.60 7.75
C SER A 670 -19.28 2.65 9.09
N GLY A 671 -17.97 2.86 9.06
CA GLY A 671 -17.06 2.85 10.21
C GLY A 671 -16.42 1.48 10.43
N LEU A 672 -15.15 1.48 10.85
CA LEU A 672 -14.41 0.28 11.26
C LEU A 672 -14.97 -0.28 12.56
N ARG A 673 -14.61 -1.53 12.88
CA ARG A 673 -15.11 -2.21 14.09
C ARG A 673 -14.49 -1.64 15.36
N THR A 674 -15.23 -1.82 16.45
CA THR A 674 -14.81 -1.51 17.81
C THR A 674 -15.55 -2.45 18.76
N ASP A 675 -15.09 -2.59 19.99
CA ASP A 675 -15.75 -3.39 20.98
C ASP A 675 -17.13 -2.85 21.32
N LEU A 676 -18.07 -3.77 21.56
CA LEU A 676 -19.41 -3.44 22.04
C LEU A 676 -19.51 -3.80 23.53
N VAL A 677 -19.64 -2.78 24.36
CA VAL A 677 -19.88 -2.97 25.80
C VAL A 677 -21.38 -3.03 26.04
N ASN A 678 -21.88 -4.17 26.48
CA ASN A 678 -23.27 -4.38 26.82
C ASN A 678 -23.65 -3.67 28.15
N PRO A 679 -24.95 -3.43 28.41
CA PRO A 679 -25.39 -2.80 29.66
C PRO A 679 -25.05 -3.58 30.95
N ASP A 680 -24.82 -4.86 30.86
CA ASP A 680 -24.38 -5.73 31.97
C ASP A 680 -22.86 -5.72 32.20
N GLY A 681 -22.11 -4.97 31.36
CA GLY A 681 -20.65 -4.84 31.43
C GLY A 681 -19.91 -5.92 30.63
N SER A 682 -20.60 -6.86 29.98
CA SER A 682 -19.93 -7.83 29.08
C SER A 682 -19.48 -7.15 27.79
N VAL A 683 -18.34 -7.58 27.29
CA VAL A 683 -17.74 -7.05 26.04
C VAL A 683 -17.91 -8.07 24.91
N VAL A 684 -18.30 -7.58 23.75
CA VAL A 684 -18.29 -8.35 22.50
C VAL A 684 -17.14 -7.77 21.66
N PRO A 685 -16.01 -8.47 21.51
CA PRO A 685 -14.88 -8.00 20.71
C PRO A 685 -15.33 -7.69 19.27
N ASN A 686 -14.98 -6.52 18.77
CA ASN A 686 -15.37 -6.02 17.44
C ASN A 686 -16.90 -6.05 17.16
N GLY A 687 -17.74 -6.08 18.20
CA GLY A 687 -19.19 -6.18 18.08
C GLY A 687 -19.90 -4.87 17.74
N GLY A 688 -19.23 -3.73 17.87
CA GLY A 688 -19.67 -2.39 17.53
C GLY A 688 -18.96 -1.84 16.28
N SER A 689 -19.22 -0.57 15.97
CA SER A 689 -18.47 0.19 14.96
C SER A 689 -18.38 1.66 15.34
N VAL A 690 -17.32 2.34 14.93
CA VAL A 690 -17.25 3.81 14.99
C VAL A 690 -18.34 4.41 14.08
N PRO A 691 -18.75 5.67 14.30
CA PRO A 691 -19.81 6.27 13.49
C PRO A 691 -19.49 6.31 12.00
N ALA A 692 -20.52 6.08 11.19
CA ALA A 692 -20.41 6.21 9.73
C ALA A 692 -20.03 7.63 9.30
N TYR A 693 -19.31 7.75 8.19
CA TYR A 693 -18.89 9.02 7.63
C TYR A 693 -19.28 9.18 6.16
N PHE A 694 -19.40 10.43 5.75
CA PHE A 694 -19.57 10.82 4.37
C PHE A 694 -18.78 12.10 4.10
N THR A 695 -17.80 12.03 3.22
CA THR A 695 -16.97 13.16 2.84
C THR A 695 -17.18 13.53 1.38
N VAL A 696 -17.10 14.81 1.09
CA VAL A 696 -17.19 15.35 -0.28
C VAL A 696 -16.02 16.27 -0.52
N ALA A 697 -15.35 16.07 -1.64
CA ALA A 697 -14.32 16.96 -2.16
C ALA A 697 -14.72 17.48 -3.54
N ILE A 698 -14.33 18.72 -3.82
CA ILE A 698 -14.52 19.34 -5.14
C ILE A 698 -13.22 19.98 -5.61
N GLY A 699 -13.06 20.11 -6.91
CA GLY A 699 -11.90 20.81 -7.42
C GLY A 699 -12.07 21.27 -8.86
N ALA A 700 -11.09 22.08 -9.27
CA ALA A 700 -10.99 22.60 -10.61
C ALA A 700 -9.53 22.67 -11.07
N GLU A 701 -9.31 22.44 -12.35
CA GLU A 701 -8.01 22.60 -12.99
C GLU A 701 -8.17 23.41 -14.27
N GLN A 702 -7.29 24.39 -14.45
CA GLN A 702 -7.19 25.19 -15.66
C GLN A 702 -5.81 25.03 -16.27
N THR A 703 -5.76 24.55 -17.52
CA THR A 703 -4.57 24.51 -18.33
C THR A 703 -4.55 25.68 -19.29
N PHE A 704 -3.46 26.46 -19.30
CA PHE A 704 -3.24 27.59 -20.18
C PHE A 704 -2.12 27.25 -21.19
N LYS A 705 -2.39 27.40 -22.46
CA LYS A 705 -1.39 27.23 -23.49
C LYS A 705 -0.47 28.46 -23.54
N LEU A 706 0.82 28.30 -23.24
CA LEU A 706 1.83 29.36 -23.26
C LEU A 706 2.55 29.41 -24.62
N GLY A 707 2.72 28.27 -25.28
CA GLY A 707 3.48 28.16 -26.54
C GLY A 707 3.23 26.84 -27.26
N HIS A 708 4.14 26.47 -28.13
CA HIS A 708 4.04 25.28 -28.99
C HIS A 708 4.25 24.00 -28.20
N LYS A 709 4.01 23.60 -27.21
CA LYS A 709 4.10 22.43 -26.30
C LYS A 709 4.30 22.84 -24.85
N GLN A 710 4.11 24.12 -24.53
CA GLN A 710 4.23 24.61 -23.17
C GLN A 710 2.86 24.98 -22.62
N TYR A 711 2.57 24.51 -21.41
CA TYR A 711 1.31 24.78 -20.72
C TYR A 711 1.58 25.13 -19.26
N LEU A 712 0.83 26.07 -18.75
CA LEU A 712 0.73 26.31 -17.31
C LEU A 712 -0.57 25.66 -16.82
N LYS A 713 -0.47 24.78 -15.82
CA LYS A 713 -1.61 24.20 -15.13
C LYS A 713 -1.78 24.92 -13.79
N ALA A 714 -3.00 25.29 -13.47
CA ALA A 714 -3.40 25.80 -12.16
C ALA A 714 -4.52 24.91 -11.63
N ARG A 715 -4.37 24.40 -10.42
CA ARG A 715 -5.31 23.47 -9.76
C ARG A 715 -5.76 24.02 -8.42
N LEU A 716 -7.01 23.78 -8.05
CA LEU A 716 -7.59 24.07 -6.75
C LEU A 716 -8.42 22.86 -6.30
N ASP A 717 -8.15 22.39 -5.09
CA ASP A 717 -8.87 21.31 -4.42
C ASP A 717 -9.43 21.79 -3.09
N ILE A 718 -10.66 21.38 -2.78
CA ILE A 718 -11.29 21.57 -1.47
C ILE A 718 -11.68 20.17 -0.98
N ALA A 719 -10.98 19.70 0.03
CA ALA A 719 -11.21 18.40 0.65
C ALA A 719 -12.20 18.54 1.82
N ASN A 720 -13.02 17.50 2.03
CA ASN A 720 -14.01 17.44 3.12
C ASN A 720 -14.81 18.75 3.28
N ILE A 721 -15.49 19.16 2.21
CA ILE A 721 -16.14 20.50 2.12
C ILE A 721 -17.19 20.74 3.21
N SER A 722 -17.80 19.70 3.75
CA SER A 722 -18.77 19.76 4.84
C SER A 722 -18.12 19.81 6.22
N ASP A 723 -16.79 19.70 6.30
CA ASP A 723 -16.04 19.53 7.54
C ASP A 723 -16.60 18.41 8.42
N ASN A 724 -16.89 17.26 7.78
CA ASN A 724 -17.37 16.08 8.49
C ASN A 724 -16.29 15.58 9.45
N ILE A 725 -16.62 15.50 10.74
CA ILE A 725 -15.73 15.04 11.80
C ILE A 725 -16.05 13.57 12.04
N TYR A 726 -15.09 12.70 11.78
CA TYR A 726 -15.27 11.26 12.00
C TYR A 726 -14.00 10.57 12.48
N GLN A 727 -14.20 9.51 13.23
CA GLN A 727 -13.12 8.63 13.66
C GLN A 727 -12.88 7.54 12.61
N LEU A 728 -11.61 7.25 12.37
CA LEU A 728 -11.19 6.03 11.69
C LEU A 728 -11.11 4.89 12.71
N ARG A 729 -10.57 5.14 13.89
CA ARG A 729 -10.43 4.14 14.95
C ARG A 729 -10.63 4.73 16.34
N ASN A 730 -11.11 3.91 17.29
CA ASN A 730 -11.39 4.31 18.66
C ASN A 730 -10.35 3.74 19.63
N GLY A 731 -9.38 4.57 20.06
CA GLY A 731 -8.54 4.31 21.23
C GLY A 731 -7.42 3.29 21.10
N SER A 732 -7.20 2.70 19.93
CA SER A 732 -6.12 1.72 19.67
C SER A 732 -5.12 2.19 18.59
N GLY A 733 -5.04 3.51 18.40
CA GLY A 733 -4.08 4.10 17.46
C GLY A 733 -2.67 4.20 18.04
N VAL A 734 -1.75 4.62 17.19
CA VAL A 734 -0.38 4.94 17.58
C VAL A 734 -0.39 6.14 18.52
N GLY A 735 0.48 6.14 19.52
CA GLY A 735 0.52 7.16 20.58
C GLY A 735 -0.28 6.79 21.83
N VAL A 736 -0.24 7.69 22.79
CA VAL A 736 -0.86 7.47 24.12
C VAL A 736 -2.37 7.74 24.07
N ASN A 737 -3.20 6.72 24.31
CA ASN A 737 -4.66 6.78 24.31
C ASN A 737 -5.23 7.42 23.03
N ALA A 738 -4.57 7.22 21.89
CA ALA A 738 -4.91 7.89 20.67
C ALA A 738 -6.11 7.25 19.96
N SER A 739 -7.25 7.93 19.96
CA SER A 739 -8.24 7.80 18.89
C SER A 739 -7.61 8.35 17.61
N GLN A 740 -8.17 8.01 16.46
CA GLN A 740 -7.71 8.59 15.19
C GLN A 740 -8.87 9.16 14.40
N TYR A 741 -8.77 10.45 14.11
CA TYR A 741 -9.74 11.21 13.33
C TYR A 741 -9.17 11.52 11.97
N ALA A 742 -9.96 11.33 10.94
CA ALA A 742 -9.58 11.69 9.59
C ALA A 742 -9.43 13.21 9.40
N ALA A 743 -8.76 13.57 8.30
CA ALA A 743 -8.51 14.96 7.94
C ALA A 743 -9.80 15.81 7.89
N ARG A 744 -9.74 16.97 8.51
CA ARG A 744 -10.80 18.00 8.51
C ARG A 744 -10.85 18.74 7.17
N PHE A 745 -11.67 19.77 7.08
CA PHE A 745 -11.73 20.66 5.92
C PHE A 745 -10.35 21.18 5.52
N GLY A 746 -9.98 21.09 4.22
CA GLY A 746 -8.72 21.58 3.69
C GLY A 746 -8.87 22.23 2.31
N ILE A 747 -8.06 23.25 2.05
CA ILE A 747 -7.94 23.91 0.74
C ILE A 747 -6.50 23.79 0.27
N PHE A 748 -6.34 23.31 -0.96
CA PHE A 748 -5.03 23.10 -1.58
C PHE A 748 -5.00 23.71 -2.98
N GLY A 749 -3.84 24.17 -3.40
CA GLY A 749 -3.63 24.73 -4.72
C GLY A 749 -2.33 24.23 -5.34
N GLY A 750 -2.32 24.12 -6.66
CA GLY A 750 -1.14 23.69 -7.41
C GLY A 750 -0.87 24.56 -8.62
N LEU A 751 0.40 24.77 -8.91
CA LEU A 751 0.88 25.37 -10.16
C LEU A 751 1.96 24.48 -10.74
N SER A 752 1.84 24.16 -12.04
CA SER A 752 2.89 23.43 -12.74
C SER A 752 3.09 23.93 -14.18
N LEU A 753 4.32 23.82 -14.63
CA LEU A 753 4.74 24.10 -16.01
C LEU A 753 5.03 22.79 -16.72
N VAL A 754 4.28 22.54 -17.78
CA VAL A 754 4.47 21.40 -18.70
C VAL A 754 5.24 21.89 -19.92
N PHE A 755 6.26 21.13 -20.39
CA PHE A 755 7.14 21.51 -21.51
C PHE A 755 7.61 20.33 -22.35
#